data_415c345c2b19b638255e2626a872c990
#
_entry.id   415c345c2b19b638255e2626a872c990
#
_cell.length_a   1.000
_cell.length_b   1.000
_cell.length_c   1.000
_cell.angle_alpha   90.00
_cell.angle_beta   90.00
_cell.angle_gamma   90.00
#
_symmetry.space_group_name_H-M   'P 1'
#
loop_
_entity.id
_entity.type
_entity.pdbx_description
1 polymer ?
#
loop_
_entity_poly.entity_id
_entity_poly.type
_entity_poly.pdbx_seq_one_letter_code
_entity_poly.pdbx_strand_id
1 'polypeptide(L)'
;YRVDSQFGLPGRENSREQPTGKERGSEGWGSQSAAPSDKDLPTGGHLRLFSRIMQPTNLPARARVVVIGGGIIGTSVAYHLAHMGWKDVVVLERDRLTSGTTWHAAGLIVTFGSTSETSTEMRKYTRDLYLRLEAETGRSIGFKQFGFIVVAADKDRLEEYRRVSAFNRYCGVDVHEISGQEVGQLFPLARTDDILAGFYVKEDGRANPVDITMALAKGARMQGATILEGVPAIGLLSKRGVVSGVQTPYGNIEAEYVVNCAGMWARQLGEQAGVNVPLQAAEHYYLITEKIPQLTASLPVLEDPSSYGYYREEGGGLLVGLFEPVCAPWKIDGVPDDFSFGEISPDWDRMGPYLQKAMERIPISLDAGVKKFFCGPESFTADLRPVVGEAPELKNYFVAAGLNSIGIITGGGMGRVLAHWIINGRPDCDVTGMHIDRFHKYQSNPDYRRTRTVESLGMVYQCHYPTRSMQTARGCKKSAIHDRLAAQGAYFKDVSGWEGPDWYAPPGVEPTVEQLSWGRQNWFPYWQAEHQATREGVILMDMSFMAKFLVQGREAGALLNYLSANQVDGPSGLITYTQWLNEGGTLEADLTVTKLDDERYWVVASDTAHRHVETWMRRHFPANAHAFVTDVTSGYAQINIQGPRSRELLQRVTTTDLSNTAFPFRTAREIDIGFARALCIRITYLGELGYELYIPSEQAPHVYDRIAEAGKDVGLRHAGLKALASLRMEKGYRDYGHDIDNTDSVLEAGLGFAVDLKKPGGFLGREAVLAKKAEGPLKRRLVQVLVKDPEPLMFHAEIVYRNGQPVGYIRAASYGFTLGGAVGLAMIEAGQAIDQAYLDQGDWEVDIAGRRFAALASLRPLYDPDMKRIKC
;
A
#
# COMPACT_ATOMS: atom_id res chain seq x y z
N TYR A 1 -17.49 32.88 12.68
CA TYR A 1 -18.41 32.52 13.74
C TYR A 1 -17.69 31.61 14.73
N ARG A 2 -17.41 32.17 15.91
CA ARG A 2 -16.91 31.42 17.09
C ARG A 2 -18.09 30.60 17.63
N VAL A 3 -17.83 29.33 17.95
CA VAL A 3 -18.66 28.56 18.91
C VAL A 3 -17.75 28.07 20.01
N ASP A 4 -18.10 28.50 21.23
CA ASP A 4 -17.41 28.21 22.49
C ASP A 4 -17.56 26.72 22.87
N SER A 5 -16.45 26.18 23.32
CA SER A 5 -16.34 24.87 23.96
C SER A 5 -16.83 24.94 25.41
N GLN A 6 -17.91 24.25 25.75
CA GLN A 6 -18.21 23.86 27.12
C GLN A 6 -19.00 22.56 27.12
N PHE A 7 -18.36 21.46 27.46
CA PHE A 7 -18.97 20.33 28.16
C PHE A 7 -17.91 19.68 29.07
N GLY A 8 -18.11 19.97 30.37
CA GLY A 8 -17.35 19.36 31.45
C GLY A 8 -17.89 17.96 31.77
N LEU A 9 -16.99 17.04 32.02
CA LEU A 9 -17.28 15.73 32.60
C LEU A 9 -17.40 15.85 34.13
N PRO A 10 -18.35 15.14 34.79
CA PRO A 10 -18.41 15.09 36.24
C PRO A 10 -17.41 14.06 36.79
N GLY A 11 -16.61 14.51 37.76
CA GLY A 11 -15.71 13.68 38.53
C GLY A 11 -16.46 12.68 39.43
N ARG A 12 -15.84 11.54 39.67
CA ARG A 12 -16.17 10.64 40.78
C ARG A 12 -15.00 10.60 41.76
N GLU A 13 -15.34 10.93 43.00
CA GLU A 13 -14.47 10.90 44.16
C GLU A 13 -14.01 9.49 44.56
N ASN A 14 -12.80 9.47 45.11
CA ASN A 14 -12.18 8.36 45.83
C ASN A 14 -12.91 8.04 47.13
N SER A 15 -13.08 6.74 47.44
CA SER A 15 -13.04 6.27 48.79
C SER A 15 -12.18 5.02 48.89
N ARG A 16 -11.13 5.16 49.70
CA ARG A 16 -10.25 4.07 50.19
C ARG A 16 -11.01 3.28 51.26
N GLU A 17 -10.82 1.95 51.20
CA GLU A 17 -10.74 1.10 52.40
C GLU A 17 -9.91 -0.14 52.10
N GLN A 18 -8.82 -0.31 52.88
CA GLN A 18 -8.11 -1.57 53.03
C GLN A 18 -8.69 -2.35 54.22
N PRO A 19 -8.56 -3.69 54.25
CA PRO A 19 -7.96 -4.27 55.42
C PRO A 19 -6.86 -5.35 55.12
N THR A 20 -5.83 -5.16 55.88
CA THR A 20 -4.85 -6.07 56.57
C THR A 20 -5.01 -7.58 56.47
N GLY A 21 -4.04 -8.25 55.93
CA GLY A 21 -2.97 -9.01 56.62
C GLY A 21 -3.26 -10.48 56.94
N LYS A 22 -2.44 -11.39 56.46
CA LYS A 22 -1.60 -12.29 57.25
C LYS A 22 -0.82 -13.30 56.39
N GLU A 23 0.40 -13.52 56.89
CA GLU A 23 1.52 -14.31 56.42
C GLU A 23 1.32 -15.83 56.32
N ARG A 24 2.18 -16.43 55.51
CA ARG A 24 3.14 -17.54 55.66
C ARG A 24 3.03 -18.64 54.59
N GLY A 25 4.23 -19.01 54.15
CA GLY A 25 4.59 -20.35 53.74
C GLY A 25 5.39 -20.46 52.46
N SER A 26 6.71 -20.41 52.59
CA SER A 26 7.70 -20.86 51.61
C SER A 26 7.60 -22.37 51.38
N GLU A 27 7.85 -22.81 50.12
CA GLU A 27 8.68 -24.00 49.78
C GLU A 27 8.53 -24.35 48.28
N GLY A 28 9.61 -24.48 47.60
CA GLY A 28 10.04 -25.66 46.93
C GLY A 28 10.01 -25.64 45.41
N TRP A 29 11.10 -25.31 44.78
CA TRP A 29 11.34 -25.58 43.34
C TRP A 29 11.52 -27.08 43.10
N GLY A 30 10.72 -27.67 42.24
CA GLY A 30 10.85 -29.02 41.73
C GLY A 30 10.50 -29.11 40.27
N SER A 31 11.50 -29.22 39.41
CA SER A 31 11.40 -29.53 37.99
C SER A 31 10.80 -30.92 37.76
N GLN A 32 9.77 -31.01 36.94
CA GLN A 32 9.58 -32.23 36.13
C GLN A 32 8.67 -31.93 34.94
N SER A 33 9.20 -32.19 33.77
CA SER A 33 8.54 -32.27 32.48
C SER A 33 7.59 -33.46 32.42
N ALA A 34 6.33 -33.24 32.12
CA ALA A 34 5.44 -34.30 31.64
C ALA A 34 4.52 -33.74 30.57
N ALA A 35 4.52 -34.38 29.39
CA ALA A 35 3.60 -34.12 28.29
C ALA A 35 2.16 -34.41 28.75
N PRO A 36 1.16 -33.61 28.31
CA PRO A 36 -0.23 -33.91 28.57
C PRO A 36 -0.71 -35.01 27.62
N SER A 37 -1.32 -36.02 28.23
CA SER A 37 -2.04 -37.11 27.59
C SER A 37 -3.32 -36.59 26.89
N ASP A 38 -3.62 -37.21 25.75
CA ASP A 38 -4.92 -37.16 25.03
C ASP A 38 -6.12 -37.46 25.91
N LYS A 39 -6.74 -36.48 26.49
CA LYS A 39 -8.15 -36.51 26.99
C LYS A 39 -8.46 -35.14 27.58
N ASP A 40 -9.04 -34.25 26.74
CA ASP A 40 -9.98 -33.19 27.11
C ASP A 40 -10.18 -32.26 25.91
N LEU A 41 -10.80 -32.82 24.84
CA LEU A 41 -11.51 -32.02 23.85
C LEU A 41 -12.92 -31.76 24.39
N PRO A 42 -13.43 -30.53 24.40
CA PRO A 42 -14.83 -30.27 24.74
C PRO A 42 -15.72 -30.82 23.64
N THR A 43 -16.27 -31.96 23.89
CA THR A 43 -17.32 -32.54 23.06
C THR A 43 -18.63 -31.84 23.35
N GLY A 44 -19.23 -31.24 22.31
CA GLY A 44 -20.67 -31.06 22.26
C GLY A 44 -21.24 -29.68 22.47
N GLY A 45 -21.16 -28.84 21.44
CA GLY A 45 -21.94 -27.60 21.36
C GLY A 45 -22.19 -27.10 19.96
N HIS A 46 -21.23 -27.23 19.05
CA HIS A 46 -21.29 -26.62 17.71
C HIS A 46 -21.69 -27.56 16.56
N LEU A 47 -21.78 -28.87 16.76
CA LEU A 47 -22.11 -29.86 15.72
C LEU A 47 -23.61 -30.01 15.43
N ARG A 48 -24.51 -29.39 16.16
CA ARG A 48 -25.96 -29.62 15.96
C ARG A 48 -26.65 -28.69 14.96
N LEU A 49 -26.01 -27.62 14.47
CA LEU A 49 -26.62 -26.74 13.46
C LEU A 49 -26.41 -27.21 12.01
N PHE A 50 -25.39 -28.03 11.74
CA PHE A 50 -25.07 -28.50 10.39
C PHE A 50 -25.87 -29.74 9.91
N SER A 51 -26.77 -30.27 10.73
CA SER A 51 -27.42 -31.54 10.45
C SER A 51 -28.56 -31.50 9.39
N ARG A 52 -28.75 -30.43 8.65
CA ARG A 52 -29.77 -30.31 7.58
C ARG A 52 -29.22 -29.98 6.17
N ILE A 53 -27.91 -29.92 5.98
CA ILE A 53 -27.32 -29.73 4.65
C ILE A 53 -27.01 -31.12 4.11
N MET A 54 -27.52 -31.43 2.92
CA MET A 54 -27.19 -32.66 2.19
C MET A 54 -25.67 -32.77 2.10
N GLN A 55 -25.12 -33.91 2.55
CA GLN A 55 -23.68 -34.16 2.37
C GLN A 55 -23.32 -33.99 0.88
N PRO A 56 -22.24 -33.25 0.53
CA PRO A 56 -21.81 -33.18 -0.84
C PRO A 56 -21.44 -34.61 -1.28
N THR A 57 -22.15 -35.13 -2.26
CA THR A 57 -22.00 -36.50 -2.75
C THR A 57 -20.62 -36.79 -3.36
N ASN A 58 -19.71 -35.77 -3.46
CA ASN A 58 -18.42 -35.94 -4.12
C ASN A 58 -17.40 -34.88 -3.68
N LEU A 59 -16.91 -34.95 -2.43
CA LEU A 59 -15.75 -34.12 -2.02
C LEU A 59 -14.49 -34.70 -2.69
N PRO A 60 -13.74 -33.94 -3.54
CA PRO A 60 -12.52 -34.44 -4.13
C PRO A 60 -11.45 -34.62 -3.06
N ALA A 61 -10.70 -35.71 -3.10
CA ALA A 61 -9.60 -35.98 -2.17
C ALA A 61 -8.40 -35.03 -2.40
N ARG A 62 -8.27 -34.49 -3.62
CA ARG A 62 -7.20 -33.56 -4.01
C ARG A 62 -7.65 -32.59 -5.09
N ALA A 63 -6.98 -31.43 -5.15
CA ALA A 63 -7.09 -30.44 -6.20
C ALA A 63 -5.75 -29.77 -6.39
N ARG A 64 -5.49 -29.19 -7.56
CA ARG A 64 -4.31 -28.35 -7.75
C ARG A 64 -4.45 -27.04 -6.98
N VAL A 65 -5.62 -26.42 -7.10
CA VAL A 65 -5.94 -25.17 -6.38
C VAL A 65 -7.25 -25.31 -5.64
N VAL A 66 -7.25 -24.96 -4.35
CA VAL A 66 -8.48 -24.77 -3.58
C VAL A 66 -8.68 -23.27 -3.32
N VAL A 67 -9.81 -22.74 -3.78
CA VAL A 67 -10.25 -21.35 -3.54
C VAL A 67 -11.30 -21.36 -2.45
N ILE A 68 -11.11 -20.60 -1.37
CA ILE A 68 -12.03 -20.53 -0.24
C ILE A 68 -12.82 -19.22 -0.30
N GLY A 69 -14.13 -19.32 -0.49
CA GLY A 69 -15.08 -18.21 -0.63
C GLY A 69 -15.72 -18.13 -2.01
N GLY A 70 -17.03 -18.18 -2.07
CA GLY A 70 -17.86 -18.14 -3.29
C GLY A 70 -18.42 -16.76 -3.62
N GLY A 71 -17.77 -15.69 -3.18
CA GLY A 71 -18.05 -14.32 -3.58
C GLY A 71 -17.47 -13.97 -4.95
N ILE A 72 -17.59 -12.70 -5.34
CA ILE A 72 -17.12 -12.16 -6.64
C ILE A 72 -15.64 -12.47 -6.89
N ILE A 73 -14.78 -12.35 -5.87
CA ILE A 73 -13.34 -12.56 -6.02
C ILE A 73 -13.02 -14.03 -6.22
N GLY A 74 -13.54 -14.93 -5.35
CA GLY A 74 -13.22 -16.35 -5.46
C GLY A 74 -13.74 -16.99 -6.74
N THR A 75 -14.95 -16.63 -7.19
CA THR A 75 -15.49 -17.10 -8.47
C THR A 75 -14.70 -16.55 -9.65
N SER A 76 -14.19 -15.33 -9.56
CA SER A 76 -13.32 -14.74 -10.59
C SER A 76 -11.95 -15.42 -10.66
N VAL A 77 -11.32 -15.71 -9.51
CA VAL A 77 -10.06 -16.47 -9.46
C VAL A 77 -10.24 -17.85 -10.12
N ALA A 78 -11.30 -18.57 -9.76
CA ALA A 78 -11.59 -19.89 -10.34
C ALA A 78 -11.87 -19.82 -11.85
N TYR A 79 -12.62 -18.79 -12.30
CA TYR A 79 -12.87 -18.54 -13.72
C TYR A 79 -11.56 -18.34 -14.50
N HIS A 80 -10.66 -17.48 -13.99
CA HIS A 80 -9.42 -17.17 -14.69
C HIS A 80 -8.41 -18.32 -14.65
N LEU A 81 -8.28 -19.05 -13.55
CA LEU A 81 -7.45 -20.26 -13.49
C LEU A 81 -7.90 -21.28 -14.53
N ALA A 82 -9.21 -21.56 -14.61
CA ALA A 82 -9.77 -22.49 -15.58
C ALA A 82 -9.61 -21.98 -17.01
N HIS A 83 -9.83 -20.68 -17.26
CA HIS A 83 -9.67 -20.04 -18.57
C HIS A 83 -8.20 -20.07 -19.07
N MET A 84 -7.24 -19.96 -18.15
CA MET A 84 -5.80 -20.09 -18.42
C MET A 84 -5.32 -21.55 -18.47
N GLY A 85 -6.24 -22.53 -18.44
CA GLY A 85 -5.94 -23.94 -18.65
C GLY A 85 -5.76 -24.80 -17.40
N TRP A 86 -5.83 -24.23 -16.19
CA TRP A 86 -5.80 -25.00 -14.94
C TRP A 86 -7.21 -25.44 -14.55
N LYS A 87 -7.56 -26.70 -14.88
CA LYS A 87 -8.92 -27.23 -14.70
C LYS A 87 -9.16 -27.89 -13.35
N ASP A 88 -8.10 -28.33 -12.66
CA ASP A 88 -8.17 -28.95 -11.32
C ASP A 88 -8.24 -27.88 -10.24
N VAL A 89 -9.35 -27.15 -10.25
CA VAL A 89 -9.66 -26.03 -9.34
C VAL A 89 -10.95 -26.36 -8.59
N VAL A 90 -10.92 -26.25 -7.25
CA VAL A 90 -12.07 -26.44 -6.37
C VAL A 90 -12.37 -25.15 -5.63
N VAL A 91 -13.59 -24.66 -5.71
CA VAL A 91 -14.10 -23.56 -4.89
C VAL A 91 -14.91 -24.13 -3.74
N LEU A 92 -14.61 -23.72 -2.52
CA LEU A 92 -15.37 -24.05 -1.31
C LEU A 92 -16.13 -22.80 -0.85
N GLU A 93 -17.45 -22.92 -0.82
CA GLU A 93 -18.34 -21.93 -0.23
C GLU A 93 -19.08 -22.57 0.94
N ARG A 94 -19.04 -21.92 2.11
CA ARG A 94 -19.60 -22.49 3.34
C ARG A 94 -21.12 -22.54 3.36
N ASP A 95 -21.80 -21.62 2.64
CA ASP A 95 -23.25 -21.59 2.51
C ASP A 95 -23.63 -21.58 1.03
N ARG A 96 -23.94 -20.44 0.46
CA ARG A 96 -24.29 -20.25 -0.96
C ARG A 96 -23.40 -19.21 -1.60
N LEU A 97 -23.19 -19.34 -2.89
CA LEU A 97 -22.50 -18.30 -3.65
C LEU A 97 -23.12 -16.94 -3.36
N THR A 98 -22.28 -15.93 -3.21
CA THR A 98 -22.64 -14.52 -2.94
C THR A 98 -23.05 -14.18 -1.50
N SER A 99 -23.22 -15.14 -0.60
CA SER A 99 -23.81 -14.95 0.72
C SER A 99 -23.09 -13.99 1.68
N GLY A 100 -21.84 -13.61 1.37
CA GLY A 100 -21.09 -12.60 2.12
C GLY A 100 -21.44 -11.16 1.70
N THR A 101 -20.44 -10.31 1.43
CA THR A 101 -20.64 -8.91 1.03
C THR A 101 -21.19 -8.75 -0.40
N THR A 102 -20.97 -9.72 -1.29
CA THR A 102 -21.29 -9.60 -2.72
C THR A 102 -22.78 -9.32 -2.98
N TRP A 103 -23.71 -9.97 -2.27
CA TRP A 103 -25.14 -9.89 -2.57
C TRP A 103 -25.76 -8.50 -2.35
N HIS A 104 -25.17 -7.71 -1.44
CA HIS A 104 -25.69 -6.38 -1.10
C HIS A 104 -24.88 -5.23 -1.71
N ALA A 105 -23.85 -5.51 -2.52
CA ALA A 105 -23.06 -4.48 -3.17
C ALA A 105 -23.92 -3.63 -4.13
N ALA A 106 -23.63 -2.33 -4.21
CA ALA A 106 -24.36 -1.39 -5.05
C ALA A 106 -24.22 -1.65 -6.57
N GLY A 107 -23.23 -2.43 -6.98
CA GLY A 107 -23.09 -2.88 -8.38
C GLY A 107 -22.61 -1.79 -9.34
N LEU A 108 -21.89 -0.80 -8.86
CA LEU A 108 -21.32 0.27 -9.70
C LEU A 108 -20.15 -0.28 -10.51
N ILE A 109 -20.11 0.06 -11.80
CA ILE A 109 -19.03 -0.26 -12.73
C ILE A 109 -18.40 1.06 -13.14
N VAL A 110 -17.31 1.45 -12.45
CA VAL A 110 -16.71 2.78 -12.52
C VAL A 110 -15.20 2.65 -12.78
N THR A 111 -14.74 3.04 -13.96
CA THR A 111 -13.33 2.96 -14.35
C THR A 111 -12.54 4.19 -13.93
N PHE A 112 -13.18 5.32 -13.70
CA PHE A 112 -12.58 6.56 -13.20
C PHE A 112 -12.19 6.48 -11.71
N GLY A 113 -11.23 7.30 -11.29
CA GLY A 113 -10.97 7.61 -9.88
C GLY A 113 -9.67 7.05 -9.31
N SER A 114 -8.77 6.46 -10.12
CA SER A 114 -7.48 5.95 -9.64
C SER A 114 -6.30 6.62 -10.34
N THR A 115 -5.23 6.88 -9.58
CA THR A 115 -3.90 7.28 -10.10
C THR A 115 -2.90 6.12 -10.11
N SER A 116 -3.36 4.89 -9.88
CA SER A 116 -2.59 3.66 -10.05
C SER A 116 -2.90 3.02 -11.41
N GLU A 117 -1.86 2.77 -12.21
CA GLU A 117 -1.99 2.07 -13.49
C GLU A 117 -2.61 0.69 -13.31
N THR A 118 -2.09 -0.10 -12.36
CA THR A 118 -2.64 -1.44 -12.03
C THR A 118 -4.11 -1.39 -11.66
N SER A 119 -4.53 -0.45 -10.81
CA SER A 119 -5.94 -0.30 -10.43
C SER A 119 -6.81 0.09 -11.62
N THR A 120 -6.34 1.03 -12.46
CA THR A 120 -7.07 1.46 -13.67
C THR A 120 -7.21 0.32 -14.68
N GLU A 121 -6.13 -0.42 -14.95
CA GLU A 121 -6.17 -1.58 -15.85
C GLU A 121 -7.05 -2.71 -15.31
N MET A 122 -7.03 -2.99 -13.99
CA MET A 122 -7.95 -3.95 -13.39
C MET A 122 -9.42 -3.56 -13.58
N ARG A 123 -9.77 -2.28 -13.43
CA ARG A 123 -11.13 -1.77 -13.61
C ARG A 123 -11.57 -1.86 -15.07
N LYS A 124 -10.74 -1.44 -16.01
CA LYS A 124 -10.99 -1.58 -17.45
C LYS A 124 -11.20 -3.03 -17.84
N TYR A 125 -10.26 -3.90 -17.45
CA TYR A 125 -10.38 -5.34 -17.70
C TYR A 125 -11.67 -5.92 -17.14
N THR A 126 -12.06 -5.53 -15.92
CA THR A 126 -13.29 -6.00 -15.27
C THR A 126 -14.53 -5.58 -16.05
N ARG A 127 -14.62 -4.29 -16.46
CA ARG A 127 -15.72 -3.79 -17.30
C ARG A 127 -15.81 -4.59 -18.60
N ASP A 128 -14.70 -4.75 -19.29
CA ASP A 128 -14.63 -5.44 -20.58
C ASP A 128 -14.92 -6.94 -20.46
N LEU A 129 -14.49 -7.59 -19.36
CA LEU A 129 -14.89 -8.95 -19.03
C LEU A 129 -16.41 -9.06 -18.85
N TYR A 130 -17.01 -8.16 -18.09
CA TYR A 130 -18.44 -8.21 -17.82
C TYR A 130 -19.27 -8.03 -19.10
N LEU A 131 -18.85 -7.19 -20.04
CA LEU A 131 -19.51 -7.03 -21.34
C LEU A 131 -19.57 -8.32 -22.15
N ARG A 132 -18.54 -9.17 -22.09
CA ARG A 132 -18.52 -10.43 -22.85
C ARG A 132 -19.05 -11.64 -22.09
N LEU A 133 -19.14 -11.55 -20.75
CA LEU A 133 -19.45 -12.68 -19.87
C LEU A 133 -20.85 -13.27 -20.14
N GLU A 134 -21.82 -12.43 -20.50
CA GLU A 134 -23.17 -12.88 -20.87
C GLU A 134 -23.15 -13.74 -22.14
N ALA A 135 -22.41 -13.31 -23.16
CA ALA A 135 -22.26 -14.07 -24.40
C ALA A 135 -21.50 -15.40 -24.18
N GLU A 136 -20.47 -15.40 -23.35
CA GLU A 136 -19.67 -16.58 -23.03
C GLU A 136 -20.45 -17.63 -22.23
N THR A 137 -21.26 -17.17 -21.27
CA THR A 137 -21.91 -18.08 -20.31
C THR A 137 -23.39 -18.31 -20.58
N GLY A 138 -24.03 -17.48 -21.40
CA GLY A 138 -25.47 -17.49 -21.60
C GLY A 138 -26.26 -17.11 -20.34
N ARG A 139 -25.66 -16.32 -19.43
CA ARG A 139 -26.31 -15.80 -18.23
C ARG A 139 -26.26 -14.28 -18.23
N SER A 140 -27.43 -13.64 -18.18
CA SER A 140 -27.50 -12.18 -18.08
C SER A 140 -26.93 -11.70 -16.75
N ILE A 141 -26.15 -10.62 -16.80
CA ILE A 141 -25.53 -9.97 -15.65
C ILE A 141 -26.18 -8.61 -15.35
N GLY A 142 -27.15 -8.20 -16.15
CA GLY A 142 -27.87 -6.94 -15.98
C GLY A 142 -27.00 -5.70 -16.13
N PHE A 143 -25.89 -5.78 -16.88
CA PHE A 143 -25.02 -4.62 -17.08
C PHE A 143 -25.71 -3.56 -17.93
N LYS A 144 -25.81 -2.34 -17.40
CA LYS A 144 -26.41 -1.15 -18.03
C LYS A 144 -25.34 -0.06 -18.14
N GLN A 145 -24.86 0.17 -19.36
CA GLN A 145 -23.91 1.24 -19.69
C GLN A 145 -24.66 2.57 -19.88
N PHE A 146 -25.16 3.15 -18.80
CA PHE A 146 -25.85 4.44 -18.80
C PHE A 146 -24.94 5.61 -18.47
N GLY A 147 -23.64 5.34 -18.26
CA GLY A 147 -22.63 6.30 -17.90
C GLY A 147 -22.42 6.43 -16.40
N PHE A 148 -21.34 7.12 -16.09
CA PHE A 148 -20.94 7.49 -14.74
C PHE A 148 -20.53 8.96 -14.73
N ILE A 149 -20.95 9.72 -13.72
CA ILE A 149 -20.59 11.11 -13.49
C ILE A 149 -20.08 11.22 -12.05
N VAL A 150 -18.93 11.84 -11.86
CA VAL A 150 -18.55 12.33 -10.53
C VAL A 150 -18.38 13.84 -10.57
N VAL A 151 -18.85 14.54 -9.53
CA VAL A 151 -18.86 16.01 -9.50
C VAL A 151 -17.83 16.58 -8.54
N ALA A 152 -17.30 17.75 -8.90
CA ALA A 152 -16.48 18.59 -8.07
C ALA A 152 -17.25 19.85 -7.69
N ALA A 153 -17.53 20.03 -6.38
CA ALA A 153 -18.23 21.18 -5.84
C ALA A 153 -17.29 22.20 -5.14
N ASP A 154 -16.00 21.89 -5.06
CA ASP A 154 -14.96 22.78 -4.55
C ASP A 154 -13.71 22.75 -5.41
N LYS A 155 -12.80 23.71 -5.20
CA LYS A 155 -11.59 23.90 -6.01
C LYS A 155 -10.59 22.77 -5.84
N ASP A 156 -10.46 22.23 -4.64
CA ASP A 156 -9.47 21.20 -4.35
C ASP A 156 -9.90 19.87 -4.98
N ARG A 157 -11.20 19.56 -4.95
CA ARG A 157 -11.77 18.41 -5.64
C ARG A 157 -11.67 18.54 -7.16
N LEU A 158 -11.86 19.74 -7.68
CA LEU A 158 -11.69 20.01 -9.11
C LEU A 158 -10.24 19.77 -9.55
N GLU A 159 -9.28 20.24 -8.77
CA GLU A 159 -7.86 19.97 -9.06
C GLU A 159 -7.53 18.49 -9.00
N GLU A 160 -7.98 17.77 -7.96
CA GLU A 160 -7.84 16.33 -7.85
C GLU A 160 -8.36 15.61 -9.10
N TYR A 161 -9.59 15.89 -9.48
CA TYR A 161 -10.21 15.19 -10.60
C TYR A 161 -9.62 15.55 -11.96
N ARG A 162 -9.07 16.73 -12.13
CA ARG A 162 -8.28 17.07 -13.33
C ARG A 162 -7.00 16.25 -13.41
N ARG A 163 -6.28 16.06 -12.28
CA ARG A 163 -5.09 15.19 -12.21
C ARG A 163 -5.47 13.74 -12.51
N VAL A 164 -6.49 13.21 -11.85
CA VAL A 164 -7.00 11.84 -12.06
C VAL A 164 -7.47 11.65 -13.50
N SER A 165 -8.20 12.61 -14.08
CA SER A 165 -8.74 12.47 -15.45
C SER A 165 -7.62 12.48 -16.51
N ALA A 166 -6.58 13.28 -16.33
CA ALA A 166 -5.42 13.28 -17.23
C ALA A 166 -4.74 11.90 -17.23
N PHE A 167 -4.51 11.34 -16.03
CA PHE A 167 -3.93 10.01 -15.87
C PHE A 167 -4.84 8.89 -16.42
N ASN A 168 -6.14 8.92 -16.12
CA ASN A 168 -7.07 7.91 -16.61
C ASN A 168 -7.20 7.95 -18.14
N ARG A 169 -7.19 9.14 -18.78
CA ARG A 169 -7.13 9.25 -20.26
C ARG A 169 -5.83 8.64 -20.81
N TYR A 170 -4.70 8.88 -20.17
CA TYR A 170 -3.44 8.23 -20.55
C TYR A 170 -3.54 6.70 -20.49
N CYS A 171 -4.20 6.15 -19.47
CA CYS A 171 -4.49 4.71 -19.35
C CYS A 171 -5.64 4.24 -20.27
N GLY A 172 -6.20 5.10 -21.15
CA GLY A 172 -7.22 4.73 -22.12
C GLY A 172 -8.66 4.67 -21.59
N VAL A 173 -8.97 5.38 -20.50
CA VAL A 173 -10.36 5.62 -20.05
C VAL A 173 -10.87 6.89 -20.74
N ASP A 174 -12.01 6.81 -21.42
CA ASP A 174 -12.61 7.95 -22.13
C ASP A 174 -13.36 8.87 -21.15
N VAL A 175 -12.62 9.76 -20.50
CA VAL A 175 -13.12 10.70 -19.49
C VAL A 175 -13.30 12.09 -20.08
N HIS A 176 -14.47 12.68 -19.91
CA HIS A 176 -14.83 14.03 -20.33
C HIS A 176 -15.09 14.94 -19.13
N GLU A 177 -14.39 16.08 -19.05
CA GLU A 177 -14.76 17.16 -18.13
C GLU A 177 -15.95 17.90 -18.74
N ILE A 178 -17.06 18.00 -18.00
CA ILE A 178 -18.33 18.61 -18.40
C ILE A 178 -18.76 19.69 -17.40
N SER A 179 -19.55 20.64 -17.86
CA SER A 179 -20.09 21.73 -17.03
C SER A 179 -21.20 21.25 -16.09
N GLY A 180 -21.51 22.02 -15.02
CA GLY A 180 -22.68 21.77 -14.17
C GLY A 180 -24.01 21.76 -14.97
N GLN A 181 -24.14 22.56 -16.05
CA GLN A 181 -25.30 22.52 -16.94
C GLN A 181 -25.42 21.17 -17.67
N GLU A 182 -24.32 20.64 -18.20
CA GLU A 182 -24.29 19.31 -18.84
C GLU A 182 -24.56 18.18 -17.86
N VAL A 183 -24.06 18.29 -16.60
CA VAL A 183 -24.45 17.38 -15.53
C VAL A 183 -25.98 17.39 -15.35
N GLY A 184 -26.63 18.57 -15.30
CA GLY A 184 -28.07 18.69 -15.19
C GLY A 184 -28.82 18.14 -16.40
N GLN A 185 -28.25 18.15 -17.61
CA GLN A 185 -28.85 17.51 -18.79
C GLN A 185 -28.77 15.96 -18.69
N LEU A 186 -27.66 15.41 -18.19
CA LEU A 186 -27.48 13.98 -18.03
C LEU A 186 -28.22 13.42 -16.82
N PHE A 187 -28.33 14.21 -15.74
CA PHE A 187 -29.03 13.85 -14.49
C PHE A 187 -29.97 14.97 -14.05
N PRO A 188 -31.17 15.10 -14.69
CA PRO A 188 -32.08 16.26 -14.50
C PRO A 188 -32.64 16.46 -13.09
N LEU A 189 -32.53 15.45 -12.22
CA LEU A 189 -33.00 15.51 -10.83
C LEU A 189 -31.97 16.06 -9.87
N ALA A 190 -30.71 16.22 -10.31
CA ALA A 190 -29.62 16.71 -9.46
C ALA A 190 -29.67 18.26 -9.36
N ARG A 191 -29.42 18.77 -8.14
CA ARG A 191 -29.06 20.15 -7.93
C ARG A 191 -27.65 20.39 -8.47
N THR A 192 -27.45 21.40 -9.30
CA THR A 192 -26.18 21.63 -10.02
C THR A 192 -25.60 23.03 -9.86
N ASP A 193 -26.23 23.89 -9.05
CA ASP A 193 -25.85 25.30 -8.84
C ASP A 193 -24.49 25.50 -8.18
N ASP A 194 -24.03 24.52 -7.43
CA ASP A 194 -22.73 24.48 -6.74
C ASP A 194 -21.66 23.62 -7.47
N ILE A 195 -21.99 22.98 -8.58
CA ILE A 195 -21.07 22.12 -9.32
C ILE A 195 -20.13 22.96 -10.20
N LEU A 196 -18.82 22.88 -9.91
CA LEU A 196 -17.77 23.51 -10.72
C LEU A 196 -17.48 22.74 -12.01
N ALA A 197 -17.47 21.41 -11.95
CA ALA A 197 -17.38 20.52 -13.11
C ALA A 197 -17.86 19.10 -12.75
N GLY A 198 -18.28 18.36 -13.77
CA GLY A 198 -18.47 16.92 -13.72
C GLY A 198 -17.40 16.19 -14.55
N PHE A 199 -17.11 14.95 -14.19
CA PHE A 199 -16.22 14.06 -14.96
C PHE A 199 -17.04 12.86 -15.39
N TYR A 200 -17.29 12.75 -16.70
CA TYR A 200 -18.20 11.79 -17.29
C TYR A 200 -17.47 10.69 -18.05
N VAL A 201 -17.85 9.44 -17.77
CA VAL A 201 -17.41 8.25 -18.52
C VAL A 201 -18.65 7.55 -19.06
N LYS A 202 -18.84 7.60 -20.37
CA LYS A 202 -20.03 7.07 -21.04
C LYS A 202 -20.15 5.56 -20.97
N GLU A 203 -19.02 4.85 -21.03
CA GLU A 203 -18.95 3.39 -21.08
C GLU A 203 -19.15 2.71 -19.72
N ASP A 204 -19.14 3.46 -18.64
CA ASP A 204 -19.38 2.99 -17.29
C ASP A 204 -20.88 2.84 -16.99
N GLY A 205 -21.23 2.33 -15.82
CA GLY A 205 -22.64 2.17 -15.45
C GLY A 205 -22.84 1.28 -14.22
N ARG A 206 -23.76 0.35 -14.31
CA ARG A 206 -24.13 -0.53 -13.19
C ARG A 206 -24.48 -1.94 -13.66
N ALA A 207 -24.27 -2.94 -12.79
CA ALA A 207 -24.61 -4.32 -13.07
C ALA A 207 -25.12 -5.02 -11.78
N ASN A 208 -25.70 -6.22 -11.92
CA ASN A 208 -26.14 -6.98 -10.76
C ASN A 208 -24.98 -7.83 -10.20
N PRO A 209 -24.50 -7.58 -8.96
CA PRO A 209 -23.35 -8.30 -8.38
C PRO A 209 -23.56 -9.81 -8.24
N VAL A 210 -24.80 -10.22 -7.90
CA VAL A 210 -25.15 -11.65 -7.77
C VAL A 210 -25.07 -12.33 -9.14
N ASP A 211 -25.66 -11.72 -10.17
CA ASP A 211 -25.68 -12.32 -11.51
C ASP A 211 -24.28 -12.36 -12.14
N ILE A 212 -23.43 -11.34 -11.92
CA ILE A 212 -22.02 -11.36 -12.33
C ILE A 212 -21.31 -12.56 -11.69
N THR A 213 -21.43 -12.71 -10.38
CA THR A 213 -20.77 -13.79 -9.62
C THR A 213 -21.23 -15.18 -10.08
N MET A 214 -22.54 -15.33 -10.31
CA MET A 214 -23.12 -16.57 -10.84
C MET A 214 -22.70 -16.85 -12.28
N ALA A 215 -22.48 -15.82 -13.10
CA ALA A 215 -21.96 -15.97 -14.46
C ALA A 215 -20.48 -16.39 -14.45
N LEU A 216 -19.64 -15.78 -13.61
CA LEU A 216 -18.25 -16.21 -13.40
C LEU A 216 -18.19 -17.67 -12.91
N ALA A 217 -19.01 -18.04 -11.92
CA ALA A 217 -19.09 -19.41 -11.42
C ALA A 217 -19.51 -20.40 -12.51
N LYS A 218 -20.48 -20.02 -13.37
CA LYS A 218 -20.91 -20.83 -14.51
C LYS A 218 -19.76 -21.00 -15.52
N GLY A 219 -19.08 -19.90 -15.88
CA GLY A 219 -17.94 -19.92 -16.78
C GLY A 219 -16.79 -20.81 -16.27
N ALA A 220 -16.48 -20.75 -14.96
CA ALA A 220 -15.52 -21.62 -14.32
C ALA A 220 -15.92 -23.10 -14.43
N ARG A 221 -17.17 -23.45 -14.12
CA ARG A 221 -17.71 -24.83 -14.27
C ARG A 221 -17.66 -25.32 -15.72
N MET A 222 -18.01 -24.47 -16.68
CA MET A 222 -17.96 -24.83 -18.11
C MET A 222 -16.56 -25.22 -18.57
N GLN A 223 -15.52 -24.68 -17.89
CA GLN A 223 -14.12 -24.95 -18.19
C GLN A 223 -13.48 -26.02 -17.28
N GLY A 224 -14.27 -26.64 -16.40
CA GLY A 224 -13.85 -27.79 -15.61
C GLY A 224 -13.60 -27.53 -14.12
N ALA A 225 -13.75 -26.31 -13.60
CA ALA A 225 -13.66 -26.06 -12.18
C ALA A 225 -14.85 -26.65 -11.40
N THR A 226 -14.59 -27.15 -10.21
CA THR A 226 -15.61 -27.69 -9.28
C THR A 226 -15.97 -26.62 -8.26
N ILE A 227 -17.26 -26.33 -8.07
CA ILE A 227 -17.74 -25.36 -7.07
C ILE A 227 -18.71 -26.09 -6.13
N LEU A 228 -18.34 -26.13 -4.86
CA LEU A 228 -19.06 -26.81 -3.77
C LEU A 228 -19.63 -25.76 -2.81
N GLU A 229 -20.95 -25.71 -2.75
CA GLU A 229 -21.72 -24.90 -1.78
C GLU A 229 -22.08 -25.75 -0.55
N GLY A 230 -22.22 -25.13 0.63
CA GLY A 230 -22.46 -25.85 1.88
C GLY A 230 -21.23 -26.60 2.42
N VAL A 231 -20.01 -26.23 1.97
CA VAL A 231 -18.75 -26.88 2.37
C VAL A 231 -17.82 -25.85 3.00
N PRO A 232 -17.89 -25.63 4.32
CA PRO A 232 -16.99 -24.72 5.01
C PRO A 232 -15.55 -25.26 5.06
N ALA A 233 -14.58 -24.37 4.83
CA ALA A 233 -13.19 -24.61 5.22
C ALA A 233 -13.07 -24.34 6.73
N ILE A 234 -12.72 -25.37 7.51
CA ILE A 234 -12.59 -25.28 8.98
C ILE A 234 -11.15 -25.25 9.46
N GLY A 235 -10.18 -25.39 8.56
CA GLY A 235 -8.76 -25.34 8.85
C GLY A 235 -7.90 -25.50 7.60
N LEU A 236 -6.60 -25.26 7.76
CA LEU A 236 -5.62 -25.42 6.71
C LEU A 236 -4.62 -26.52 7.06
N LEU A 237 -4.18 -27.26 6.05
CA LEU A 237 -3.10 -28.23 6.17
C LEU A 237 -1.80 -27.60 5.67
N SER A 238 -0.74 -27.76 6.42
CA SER A 238 0.58 -27.28 6.02
C SER A 238 1.69 -28.25 6.42
N LYS A 239 2.79 -28.21 5.67
CA LYS A 239 3.97 -29.03 5.95
C LYS A 239 5.22 -28.21 5.69
N ARG A 240 6.05 -28.02 6.72
CA ARG A 240 7.33 -27.28 6.62
C ARG A 240 7.16 -25.87 6.03
N GLY A 241 6.13 -25.12 6.44
CA GLY A 241 5.89 -23.75 5.96
C GLY A 241 5.31 -23.65 4.56
N VAL A 242 4.83 -24.77 3.98
CA VAL A 242 4.12 -24.82 2.68
C VAL A 242 2.71 -25.31 2.92
N VAL A 243 1.70 -24.66 2.35
CA VAL A 243 0.33 -25.17 2.40
C VAL A 243 0.23 -26.50 1.67
N SER A 244 -0.56 -27.40 2.16
CA SER A 244 -0.74 -28.74 1.58
C SER A 244 -2.20 -29.17 1.43
N GLY A 245 -3.15 -28.31 1.80
CA GLY A 245 -4.58 -28.60 1.62
C GLY A 245 -5.49 -27.84 2.59
N VAL A 246 -6.75 -28.24 2.57
CA VAL A 246 -7.83 -27.62 3.35
C VAL A 246 -8.60 -28.70 4.11
N GLN A 247 -8.97 -28.42 5.35
CA GLN A 247 -9.84 -29.27 6.17
C GLN A 247 -11.29 -28.80 6.04
N THR A 248 -12.18 -29.76 5.85
CA THR A 248 -13.64 -29.55 5.86
C THR A 248 -14.32 -30.53 6.83
N PRO A 249 -15.56 -30.29 7.25
CA PRO A 249 -16.32 -31.27 8.07
C PRO A 249 -16.55 -32.63 7.39
N TYR A 250 -16.36 -32.67 6.06
CA TYR A 250 -16.61 -33.85 5.23
C TYR A 250 -15.33 -34.59 4.82
N GLY A 251 -14.18 -34.10 5.23
CA GLY A 251 -12.85 -34.65 4.92
C GLY A 251 -11.85 -33.59 4.49
N ASN A 252 -10.64 -34.02 4.23
CA ASN A 252 -9.55 -33.14 3.79
C ASN A 252 -9.44 -33.15 2.26
N ILE A 253 -9.05 -32.00 1.71
CA ILE A 253 -8.67 -31.86 0.31
C ILE A 253 -7.18 -31.52 0.26
N GLU A 254 -6.34 -32.40 -0.30
CA GLU A 254 -4.95 -32.08 -0.58
C GLU A 254 -4.87 -31.04 -1.71
N ALA A 255 -4.00 -30.03 -1.56
CA ALA A 255 -3.85 -28.97 -2.56
C ALA A 255 -2.41 -28.47 -2.67
N GLU A 256 -1.98 -28.14 -3.91
CA GLU A 256 -0.70 -27.47 -4.16
C GLU A 256 -0.77 -25.99 -3.77
N TYR A 257 -1.91 -25.36 -4.04
CA TYR A 257 -2.18 -23.94 -3.75
C TYR A 257 -3.52 -23.78 -3.05
N VAL A 258 -3.58 -22.83 -2.13
CA VAL A 258 -4.83 -22.42 -1.47
C VAL A 258 -4.98 -20.91 -1.60
N VAL A 259 -6.17 -20.44 -2.00
CA VAL A 259 -6.48 -19.02 -2.17
C VAL A 259 -7.57 -18.62 -1.19
N ASN A 260 -7.25 -17.74 -0.25
CA ASN A 260 -8.18 -17.16 0.71
C ASN A 260 -8.93 -15.97 0.08
N CYS A 261 -10.15 -16.23 -0.40
CA CYS A 261 -11.10 -15.22 -0.89
C CYS A 261 -12.31 -15.09 0.04
N ALA A 262 -12.11 -15.33 1.35
CA ALA A 262 -13.21 -15.41 2.33
C ALA A 262 -13.76 -14.03 2.77
N GLY A 263 -13.48 -12.94 2.01
CA GLY A 263 -14.03 -11.60 2.26
C GLY A 263 -13.73 -11.11 3.68
N MET A 264 -14.77 -10.70 4.44
CA MET A 264 -14.60 -10.21 5.81
C MET A 264 -14.14 -11.28 6.82
N TRP A 265 -14.23 -12.57 6.48
CA TRP A 265 -13.70 -13.69 7.30
C TRP A 265 -12.25 -14.06 6.95
N ALA A 266 -11.65 -13.42 5.93
CA ALA A 266 -10.31 -13.78 5.49
C ALA A 266 -9.24 -13.61 6.59
N ARG A 267 -9.43 -12.66 7.54
CA ARG A 267 -8.58 -12.51 8.72
C ARG A 267 -8.66 -13.75 9.62
N GLN A 268 -9.86 -14.17 9.99
CA GLN A 268 -10.07 -15.32 10.90
C GLN A 268 -9.50 -16.62 10.30
N LEU A 269 -9.70 -16.81 8.99
CA LEU A 269 -9.13 -17.95 8.26
C LEU A 269 -7.59 -17.88 8.20
N GLY A 270 -7.03 -16.69 8.00
CA GLY A 270 -5.58 -16.45 8.01
C GLY A 270 -4.98 -16.74 9.40
N GLU A 271 -5.61 -16.27 10.47
CA GLU A 271 -5.18 -16.51 11.86
C GLU A 271 -5.06 -18.00 12.19
N GLN A 272 -5.98 -18.85 11.70
CA GLN A 272 -5.91 -20.31 11.87
C GLN A 272 -4.65 -20.92 11.23
N ALA A 273 -4.10 -20.28 10.21
CA ALA A 273 -2.87 -20.69 9.52
C ALA A 273 -1.61 -19.95 10.01
N GLY A 274 -1.75 -19.07 10.99
CA GLY A 274 -0.67 -18.19 11.44
C GLY A 274 -0.31 -17.07 10.45
N VAL A 275 -1.20 -16.78 9.48
CA VAL A 275 -1.03 -15.75 8.45
C VAL A 275 -1.67 -14.45 8.91
N ASN A 276 -0.92 -13.36 8.75
CA ASN A 276 -1.36 -12.01 9.10
C ASN A 276 -2.18 -11.36 7.98
N VAL A 277 -3.51 -11.26 8.18
CA VAL A 277 -4.45 -10.60 7.25
C VAL A 277 -5.17 -9.47 7.98
N PRO A 278 -4.58 -8.26 8.08
CA PRO A 278 -5.12 -7.17 8.89
C PRO A 278 -6.24 -6.44 8.15
N LEU A 279 -7.45 -6.96 8.26
CA LEU A 279 -8.66 -6.30 7.79
C LEU A 279 -9.72 -6.26 8.90
N GLN A 280 -10.67 -5.34 8.77
CA GLN A 280 -11.76 -5.16 9.70
C GLN A 280 -13.07 -4.95 8.94
N ALA A 281 -14.12 -5.62 9.38
CA ALA A 281 -15.46 -5.34 8.91
C ALA A 281 -15.97 -4.02 9.49
N ALA A 282 -16.63 -3.20 8.68
CA ALA A 282 -17.29 -1.97 9.09
C ALA A 282 -18.67 -1.88 8.48
N GLU A 283 -19.56 -1.16 9.16
CA GLU A 283 -20.90 -0.86 8.69
C GLU A 283 -20.85 0.03 7.44
N HIS A 284 -21.59 -0.33 6.41
CA HIS A 284 -21.76 0.47 5.21
C HIS A 284 -23.24 0.59 4.85
N TYR A 285 -23.66 1.78 4.39
CA TYR A 285 -25.05 2.15 4.32
C TYR A 285 -25.49 2.58 2.92
N TYR A 286 -26.72 2.21 2.56
CA TYR A 286 -27.48 2.86 1.51
C TYR A 286 -28.98 2.88 1.82
N LEU A 287 -29.66 3.89 1.29
CA LEU A 287 -31.11 4.00 1.34
C LEU A 287 -31.69 3.78 -0.06
N ILE A 288 -32.83 3.09 -0.14
CA ILE A 288 -33.65 3.01 -1.36
C ILE A 288 -34.96 3.71 -1.07
N THR A 289 -35.32 4.69 -1.92
CA THR A 289 -36.60 5.38 -1.80
C THR A 289 -37.76 4.53 -2.36
N GLU A 290 -38.98 4.88 -1.99
CA GLU A 290 -40.14 4.52 -2.78
C GLU A 290 -40.03 5.05 -4.22
N LYS A 291 -40.91 4.61 -5.10
CA LYS A 291 -40.89 5.00 -6.51
C LYS A 291 -41.02 6.51 -6.68
N ILE A 292 -40.15 7.08 -7.48
CA ILE A 292 -40.16 8.50 -7.90
C ILE A 292 -40.57 8.54 -9.37
N PRO A 293 -41.79 9.03 -9.71
CA PRO A 293 -42.30 8.97 -11.07
C PRO A 293 -41.42 9.67 -12.12
N GLN A 294 -40.66 10.69 -11.72
CA GLN A 294 -39.74 11.44 -12.57
C GLN A 294 -38.40 10.72 -12.81
N LEU A 295 -38.11 9.64 -12.10
CA LEU A 295 -36.89 8.89 -12.24
C LEU A 295 -36.95 7.96 -13.46
N THR A 296 -35.99 8.10 -14.36
CA THR A 296 -35.85 7.22 -15.53
C THR A 296 -34.83 6.13 -15.32
N ALA A 297 -35.10 4.94 -15.85
CA ALA A 297 -34.19 3.78 -15.69
C ALA A 297 -32.84 3.97 -16.40
N SER A 298 -32.70 4.94 -17.28
CA SER A 298 -31.50 5.20 -18.08
C SER A 298 -30.58 6.30 -17.52
N LEU A 299 -30.83 6.74 -16.27
CA LEU A 299 -29.94 7.70 -15.63
C LEU A 299 -28.54 7.11 -15.41
N PRO A 300 -27.48 7.88 -15.62
CA PRO A 300 -26.13 7.47 -15.25
C PRO A 300 -26.01 7.28 -13.73
N VAL A 301 -24.96 6.64 -13.28
CA VAL A 301 -24.55 6.70 -11.88
C VAL A 301 -24.00 8.10 -11.63
N LEU A 302 -24.37 8.72 -10.51
CA LEU A 302 -23.85 10.00 -10.07
C LEU A 302 -23.13 9.83 -8.73
N GLU A 303 -21.92 10.38 -8.59
CA GLU A 303 -21.20 10.49 -7.31
C GLU A 303 -20.94 11.95 -6.94
N ASP A 304 -21.23 12.29 -5.69
CA ASP A 304 -20.91 13.59 -5.09
C ASP A 304 -20.23 13.39 -3.73
N PRO A 305 -18.89 13.31 -3.70
CA PRO A 305 -18.15 13.16 -2.44
C PRO A 305 -18.35 14.31 -1.46
N SER A 306 -18.68 15.51 -1.92
CA SER A 306 -18.94 16.67 -1.04
C SER A 306 -20.23 16.52 -0.22
N SER A 307 -21.18 15.72 -0.72
CA SER A 307 -22.41 15.33 -0.03
C SER A 307 -22.34 13.91 0.55
N TYR A 308 -21.19 13.25 0.52
CA TYR A 308 -20.97 11.87 0.97
C TYR A 308 -21.74 10.82 0.17
N GLY A 309 -22.35 11.18 -0.98
CA GLY A 309 -23.37 10.38 -1.67
C GLY A 309 -22.97 9.82 -3.02
N TYR A 310 -23.46 8.60 -3.31
CA TYR A 310 -23.59 8.09 -4.68
C TYR A 310 -25.03 7.70 -4.97
N TYR A 311 -25.44 7.86 -6.24
CA TYR A 311 -26.85 7.80 -6.63
C TYR A 311 -27.02 6.96 -7.89
N ARG A 312 -28.02 6.07 -7.87
CA ARG A 312 -28.46 5.35 -9.06
C ARG A 312 -29.93 4.96 -8.96
N GLU A 313 -30.56 4.73 -10.10
CA GLU A 313 -31.92 4.19 -10.12
C GLU A 313 -31.94 2.73 -9.63
N GLU A 314 -32.95 2.36 -8.82
CA GLU A 314 -33.18 1.00 -8.34
C GLU A 314 -34.69 0.67 -8.32
N GLY A 315 -35.17 0.00 -9.37
CA GLY A 315 -36.56 -0.48 -9.44
C GLY A 315 -37.62 0.63 -9.44
N GLY A 316 -37.30 1.79 -10.00
CA GLY A 316 -38.11 3.00 -10.04
C GLY A 316 -37.94 3.93 -8.84
N GLY A 317 -37.21 3.52 -7.82
CA GLY A 317 -36.73 4.35 -6.71
C GLY A 317 -35.28 4.78 -6.90
N LEU A 318 -34.79 5.67 -6.04
CA LEU A 318 -33.42 6.12 -6.00
C LEU A 318 -32.67 5.34 -4.92
N LEU A 319 -31.53 4.71 -5.27
CA LEU A 319 -30.57 4.25 -4.30
C LEU A 319 -29.63 5.41 -3.99
N VAL A 320 -29.50 5.75 -2.70
CA VAL A 320 -28.59 6.75 -2.14
C VAL A 320 -27.62 6.02 -1.23
N GLY A 321 -26.38 5.80 -1.68
CA GLY A 321 -25.34 5.19 -0.88
C GLY A 321 -24.44 6.24 -0.23
N LEU A 322 -23.77 5.87 0.87
CA LEU A 322 -23.07 6.82 1.72
C LEU A 322 -21.63 6.38 2.00
N PHE A 323 -20.71 7.32 2.02
CA PHE A 323 -19.36 7.19 2.55
C PHE A 323 -19.13 8.26 3.61
N GLU A 324 -19.64 8.01 4.79
CA GLU A 324 -19.53 8.92 5.92
C GLU A 324 -18.07 9.03 6.42
N PRO A 325 -17.63 10.21 6.91
CA PRO A 325 -16.23 10.43 7.31
C PRO A 325 -15.81 9.67 8.57
N VAL A 326 -16.77 9.22 9.39
CA VAL A 326 -16.55 8.48 10.64
C VAL A 326 -17.42 7.24 10.63
N CYS A 327 -16.81 6.09 10.29
CA CYS A 327 -17.56 4.84 10.21
C CYS A 327 -17.58 4.07 11.54
N ALA A 328 -18.44 3.05 11.63
CA ALA A 328 -18.54 2.14 12.75
C ALA A 328 -17.88 0.78 12.43
N PRO A 329 -16.76 0.43 13.08
CA PRO A 329 -16.19 -0.92 13.00
C PRO A 329 -17.17 -1.95 13.56
N TRP A 330 -17.33 -3.06 12.84
CA TRP A 330 -18.28 -4.10 13.20
C TRP A 330 -17.58 -5.41 13.57
N LYS A 331 -18.02 -6.06 14.67
CA LYS A 331 -17.53 -7.37 15.11
C LYS A 331 -15.99 -7.47 15.20
N ILE A 332 -15.41 -6.65 16.04
CA ILE A 332 -13.94 -6.58 16.25
C ILE A 332 -13.34 -7.94 16.64
N ASP A 333 -14.04 -8.69 17.49
CA ASP A 333 -13.57 -9.99 18.01
C ASP A 333 -13.70 -11.11 16.96
N GLY A 334 -14.54 -10.93 15.95
CA GLY A 334 -14.73 -11.87 14.84
C GLY A 334 -16.13 -11.80 14.26
N VAL A 335 -16.20 -11.89 12.95
CA VAL A 335 -17.47 -12.00 12.21
C VAL A 335 -18.07 -13.39 12.48
N PRO A 336 -19.35 -13.48 12.88
CA PRO A 336 -19.99 -14.78 13.12
C PRO A 336 -19.97 -15.68 11.87
N ASP A 337 -19.74 -16.96 12.06
CA ASP A 337 -19.65 -17.93 10.96
C ASP A 337 -21.01 -18.17 10.27
N ASP A 338 -22.10 -17.95 10.98
CA ASP A 338 -23.48 -18.10 10.50
C ASP A 338 -24.08 -16.83 9.90
N PHE A 339 -23.31 -15.73 9.82
CA PHE A 339 -23.75 -14.49 9.18
C PHE A 339 -23.75 -14.62 7.65
N SER A 340 -24.87 -15.07 7.11
CA SER A 340 -25.09 -15.33 5.69
C SER A 340 -26.31 -14.54 5.21
N PHE A 341 -26.20 -13.81 4.10
CA PHE A 341 -27.22 -12.86 3.62
C PHE A 341 -27.74 -11.94 4.74
N GLY A 342 -26.85 -11.60 5.68
CA GLY A 342 -27.20 -10.89 6.90
C GLY A 342 -27.23 -9.38 6.70
N GLU A 343 -28.05 -8.71 7.49
CA GLU A 343 -28.17 -7.27 7.59
C GLU A 343 -27.88 -6.82 9.02
N ILE A 344 -27.38 -5.61 9.18
CA ILE A 344 -27.19 -4.95 10.47
C ILE A 344 -28.36 -3.97 10.63
N SER A 345 -28.89 -3.83 11.84
CA SER A 345 -29.92 -2.83 12.11
C SER A 345 -29.38 -1.42 11.86
N PRO A 346 -30.02 -0.63 10.99
CA PRO A 346 -29.51 0.70 10.66
C PRO A 346 -29.52 1.65 11.85
N ASP A 347 -28.43 2.42 11.99
CA ASP A 347 -28.32 3.51 12.97
C ASP A 347 -28.77 4.84 12.34
N TRP A 348 -30.06 5.16 12.53
CA TRP A 348 -30.67 6.37 11.99
C TRP A 348 -30.11 7.66 12.62
N ASP A 349 -29.78 7.62 13.91
CA ASP A 349 -29.30 8.80 14.64
C ASP A 349 -27.91 9.19 14.14
N ARG A 350 -27.02 8.23 13.97
CA ARG A 350 -25.67 8.45 13.42
C ARG A 350 -25.68 8.86 11.95
N MET A 351 -26.51 8.19 11.15
CA MET A 351 -26.49 8.34 9.68
C MET A 351 -27.41 9.46 9.17
N GLY A 352 -28.40 9.90 9.95
CA GLY A 352 -29.38 10.92 9.56
C GLY A 352 -28.78 12.19 8.96
N PRO A 353 -27.80 12.83 9.59
CA PRO A 353 -27.17 14.05 9.06
C PRO A 353 -26.47 13.85 7.71
N TYR A 354 -25.80 12.72 7.52
CA TYR A 354 -25.12 12.38 6.26
C TYR A 354 -26.12 12.05 5.16
N LEU A 355 -27.17 11.29 5.50
CA LEU A 355 -28.24 10.94 4.60
C LEU A 355 -28.98 12.17 4.10
N GLN A 356 -29.35 13.09 5.02
CA GLN A 356 -30.00 14.36 4.66
C GLN A 356 -29.13 15.14 3.66
N LYS A 357 -27.84 15.32 3.96
CA LYS A 357 -26.92 16.03 3.09
C LYS A 357 -26.77 15.35 1.70
N ALA A 358 -26.73 14.03 1.67
CA ALA A 358 -26.72 13.30 0.39
C ALA A 358 -28.02 13.51 -0.41
N MET A 359 -29.17 13.44 0.24
CA MET A 359 -30.46 13.61 -0.41
C MET A 359 -30.69 15.05 -0.91
N GLU A 360 -30.06 16.05 -0.32
CA GLU A 360 -30.10 17.45 -0.81
C GLU A 360 -29.47 17.61 -2.20
N ARG A 361 -28.59 16.70 -2.65
CA ARG A 361 -28.09 16.67 -4.04
C ARG A 361 -29.19 16.31 -5.02
N ILE A 362 -30.17 15.49 -4.62
CA ILE A 362 -31.32 15.07 -5.41
C ILE A 362 -32.61 15.47 -4.66
N PRO A 363 -33.02 16.75 -4.69
CA PRO A 363 -34.05 17.28 -3.77
C PRO A 363 -35.38 16.55 -3.75
N ILE A 364 -35.81 16.01 -4.90
CA ILE A 364 -37.06 15.23 -4.98
C ILE A 364 -37.00 13.95 -4.11
N SER A 365 -35.84 13.48 -3.74
CA SER A 365 -35.70 12.31 -2.88
C SER A 365 -36.09 12.60 -1.43
N LEU A 366 -36.04 13.85 -0.99
CA LEU A 366 -36.43 14.27 0.36
C LEU A 366 -37.94 14.11 0.63
N ASP A 367 -38.73 14.21 -0.45
CA ASP A 367 -40.20 14.04 -0.41
C ASP A 367 -40.65 12.60 -0.65
N ALA A 368 -39.72 11.72 -1.02
CA ALA A 368 -39.98 10.32 -1.29
C ALA A 368 -40.00 9.50 -0.01
N GLY A 369 -40.94 8.54 0.10
CA GLY A 369 -40.91 7.54 1.18
C GLY A 369 -39.67 6.66 1.13
N VAL A 370 -39.30 6.12 2.30
CA VAL A 370 -38.19 5.17 2.41
C VAL A 370 -38.71 3.75 2.22
N LYS A 371 -38.28 3.09 1.13
CA LYS A 371 -38.55 1.68 0.88
C LYS A 371 -37.65 0.78 1.73
N LYS A 372 -36.37 1.12 1.83
CA LYS A 372 -35.39 0.39 2.63
C LYS A 372 -34.24 1.28 3.03
N PHE A 373 -33.86 1.25 4.32
CA PHE A 373 -32.57 1.74 4.78
C PHE A 373 -31.75 0.52 5.16
N PHE A 374 -30.68 0.27 4.42
CA PHE A 374 -29.85 -0.92 4.52
C PHE A 374 -28.52 -0.61 5.20
N CYS A 375 -28.10 -1.50 6.08
CA CYS A 375 -26.75 -1.57 6.61
C CYS A 375 -26.20 -2.98 6.42
N GLY A 376 -25.05 -3.08 5.77
CA GLY A 376 -24.32 -4.34 5.58
C GLY A 376 -22.85 -4.18 5.91
N PRO A 377 -22.18 -5.26 6.35
CA PRO A 377 -20.76 -5.19 6.65
C PRO A 377 -19.90 -5.33 5.40
N GLU A 378 -18.90 -4.46 5.26
CA GLU A 378 -17.85 -4.57 4.26
C GLU A 378 -16.46 -4.63 4.91
N SER A 379 -15.46 -5.17 4.20
CA SER A 379 -14.11 -5.30 4.73
C SER A 379 -13.19 -4.17 4.30
N PHE A 380 -12.57 -3.52 5.28
CA PHE A 380 -11.62 -2.43 5.10
C PHE A 380 -10.24 -2.79 5.62
N THR A 381 -9.22 -2.22 5.00
CA THR A 381 -7.81 -2.33 5.38
C THR A 381 -7.33 -1.03 6.03
N ALA A 382 -6.16 -1.07 6.64
CA ALA A 382 -5.60 0.08 7.34
C ALA A 382 -5.20 1.24 6.42
N ASP A 383 -5.00 0.99 5.12
CA ASP A 383 -4.49 1.91 4.10
C ASP A 383 -5.37 2.01 2.86
N LEU A 384 -6.58 1.45 2.89
CA LEU A 384 -7.55 1.42 1.77
C LEU A 384 -7.06 0.71 0.50
N ARG A 385 -6.02 -0.09 0.59
CA ARG A 385 -5.57 -0.93 -0.53
C ARG A 385 -5.90 -2.39 -0.26
N PRO A 386 -6.29 -3.18 -1.26
CA PRO A 386 -6.60 -4.60 -1.07
C PRO A 386 -5.43 -5.39 -0.47
N VAL A 387 -5.71 -6.50 0.20
CA VAL A 387 -4.71 -7.48 0.65
C VAL A 387 -4.62 -8.57 -0.39
N VAL A 388 -3.54 -8.60 -1.15
CA VAL A 388 -3.39 -9.50 -2.32
C VAL A 388 -2.02 -10.17 -2.31
N GLY A 389 -1.97 -11.40 -2.81
CA GLY A 389 -0.72 -12.10 -3.08
C GLY A 389 -0.39 -13.23 -2.13
N GLU A 390 0.80 -13.79 -2.28
CA GLU A 390 1.28 -14.93 -1.50
C GLU A 390 1.69 -14.50 -0.10
N ALA A 391 1.16 -15.18 0.92
CA ALA A 391 1.43 -14.85 2.33
C ALA A 391 2.90 -15.10 2.69
N PRO A 392 3.55 -14.15 3.39
CA PRO A 392 4.93 -14.32 3.85
C PRO A 392 5.14 -15.54 4.76
N GLU A 393 4.17 -15.83 5.61
CA GLU A 393 4.22 -16.87 6.63
C GLU A 393 4.04 -18.29 6.07
N LEU A 394 3.33 -18.43 4.92
CA LEU A 394 2.93 -19.73 4.40
C LEU A 394 3.03 -19.76 2.88
N LYS A 395 4.02 -20.50 2.36
CA LYS A 395 4.25 -20.64 0.91
C LYS A 395 3.05 -21.31 0.22
N ASN A 396 2.73 -20.89 -1.01
CA ASN A 396 1.61 -21.33 -1.85
C ASN A 396 0.22 -21.02 -1.25
N TYR A 397 0.15 -20.21 -0.20
CA TYR A 397 -1.10 -19.68 0.36
C TYR A 397 -1.26 -18.24 -0.10
N PHE A 398 -2.25 -18.01 -0.94
CA PHE A 398 -2.57 -16.69 -1.49
C PHE A 398 -3.77 -16.07 -0.78
N VAL A 399 -3.83 -14.76 -0.74
CA VAL A 399 -4.95 -13.99 -0.19
C VAL A 399 -5.46 -13.00 -1.23
N ALA A 400 -6.76 -12.80 -1.30
CA ALA A 400 -7.42 -11.70 -2.00
C ALA A 400 -8.66 -11.26 -1.22
N ALA A 401 -8.50 -10.24 -0.39
CA ALA A 401 -9.52 -9.75 0.53
C ALA A 401 -9.34 -8.26 0.84
N GLY A 402 -10.24 -7.68 1.65
CA GLY A 402 -10.15 -6.28 2.04
C GLY A 402 -10.30 -5.33 0.85
N LEU A 403 -11.36 -5.49 0.06
CA LEU A 403 -11.53 -4.75 -1.21
C LEU A 403 -12.02 -3.31 -1.04
N ASN A 404 -12.25 -2.84 0.20
CA ASN A 404 -12.56 -1.44 0.49
C ASN A 404 -13.68 -0.86 -0.39
N SER A 405 -14.78 -1.58 -0.51
CA SER A 405 -15.98 -1.22 -1.32
C SER A 405 -15.80 -1.22 -2.85
N ILE A 406 -14.62 -1.58 -3.40
CA ILE A 406 -14.38 -1.63 -4.84
C ILE A 406 -14.36 -3.05 -5.43
N GLY A 407 -14.86 -4.05 -4.68
CA GLY A 407 -14.76 -5.47 -5.07
C GLY A 407 -15.45 -5.83 -6.37
N ILE A 408 -16.57 -5.19 -6.70
CA ILE A 408 -17.33 -5.50 -7.94
C ILE A 408 -16.56 -5.00 -9.17
N ILE A 409 -16.09 -3.75 -9.13
CA ILE A 409 -15.37 -3.17 -10.28
C ILE A 409 -13.95 -3.70 -10.45
N THR A 410 -13.33 -4.23 -9.42
CA THR A 410 -11.97 -4.80 -9.51
C THR A 410 -11.97 -6.33 -9.61
N GLY A 411 -13.10 -6.99 -9.37
CA GLY A 411 -13.18 -8.44 -9.22
C GLY A 411 -12.67 -9.23 -10.42
N GLY A 412 -12.98 -8.81 -11.65
CA GLY A 412 -12.48 -9.44 -12.86
C GLY A 412 -10.95 -9.34 -12.98
N GLY A 413 -10.41 -8.12 -12.85
CA GLY A 413 -8.97 -7.86 -12.90
C GLY A 413 -8.19 -8.56 -11.79
N MET A 414 -8.73 -8.55 -10.57
CA MET A 414 -8.13 -9.22 -9.42
C MET A 414 -7.99 -10.73 -9.64
N GLY A 415 -9.05 -11.37 -10.13
CA GLY A 415 -9.00 -12.80 -10.43
C GLY A 415 -7.98 -13.14 -11.52
N ARG A 416 -7.85 -12.28 -12.56
CA ARG A 416 -6.85 -12.41 -13.61
C ARG A 416 -5.41 -12.31 -13.07
N VAL A 417 -5.14 -11.29 -12.28
CA VAL A 417 -3.80 -11.05 -11.71
C VAL A 417 -3.37 -12.21 -10.82
N LEU A 418 -4.25 -12.68 -9.93
CA LEU A 418 -3.94 -13.82 -9.06
C LEU A 418 -3.77 -15.13 -9.84
N ALA A 419 -4.64 -15.39 -10.81
CA ALA A 419 -4.51 -16.58 -11.65
C ALA A 419 -3.16 -16.58 -12.41
N HIS A 420 -2.80 -15.44 -12.99
CA HIS A 420 -1.51 -15.28 -13.65
C HIS A 420 -0.34 -15.50 -12.67
N TRP A 421 -0.42 -14.89 -11.49
CA TRP A 421 0.63 -15.00 -10.45
C TRP A 421 0.83 -16.46 -10.00
N ILE A 422 -0.28 -17.16 -9.68
CA ILE A 422 -0.23 -18.58 -9.27
C ILE A 422 0.35 -19.48 -10.38
N ILE A 423 -0.02 -19.24 -11.63
CA ILE A 423 0.43 -20.06 -12.78
C ILE A 423 1.90 -19.81 -13.10
N ASN A 424 2.35 -18.56 -13.08
CA ASN A 424 3.67 -18.16 -13.55
C ASN A 424 4.66 -17.86 -12.42
N GLY A 425 4.25 -18.00 -11.14
CA GLY A 425 5.07 -17.75 -9.95
C GLY A 425 5.34 -16.28 -9.64
N ARG A 426 4.83 -15.35 -10.45
CA ARG A 426 4.99 -13.90 -10.28
C ARG A 426 3.83 -13.11 -10.90
N PRO A 427 3.51 -11.91 -10.41
CA PRO A 427 2.52 -11.03 -11.03
C PRO A 427 3.06 -10.41 -12.33
N ASP A 428 2.14 -9.99 -13.22
CA ASP A 428 2.44 -9.29 -14.47
C ASP A 428 2.09 -7.79 -14.40
N CYS A 429 1.85 -7.27 -13.22
CA CYS A 429 1.58 -5.86 -12.96
C CYS A 429 2.22 -5.44 -11.64
N ASP A 430 2.28 -4.13 -11.39
CA ASP A 430 2.73 -3.61 -10.09
C ASP A 430 1.75 -4.02 -8.98
N VAL A 431 2.26 -4.77 -8.01
CA VAL A 431 1.52 -5.21 -6.82
C VAL A 431 2.09 -4.64 -5.52
N THR A 432 3.15 -3.84 -5.58
CA THR A 432 3.86 -3.33 -4.39
C THR A 432 2.94 -2.61 -3.41
N GLY A 433 1.97 -1.85 -3.94
CA GLY A 433 0.98 -1.14 -3.13
C GLY A 433 -0.15 -2.00 -2.54
N MET A 434 -0.33 -3.25 -2.98
CA MET A 434 -1.42 -4.13 -2.53
C MET A 434 -0.95 -5.48 -1.98
N HIS A 435 0.34 -5.80 -2.09
CA HIS A 435 0.89 -7.06 -1.62
C HIS A 435 0.68 -7.23 -0.11
N ILE A 436 0.32 -8.45 0.31
CA ILE A 436 0.03 -8.77 1.73
C ILE A 436 1.22 -8.52 2.65
N ASP A 437 2.44 -8.60 2.15
CA ASP A 437 3.67 -8.45 2.92
C ASP A 437 3.98 -7.00 3.37
N ARG A 438 3.23 -5.99 2.87
CA ARG A 438 3.33 -4.62 3.40
C ARG A 438 2.82 -4.47 4.84
N PHE A 439 2.04 -5.41 5.33
CA PHE A 439 1.42 -5.34 6.66
C PHE A 439 2.22 -6.05 7.74
N HIS A 440 2.39 -5.40 8.88
CA HIS A 440 3.00 -5.94 10.08
C HIS A 440 1.97 -6.59 11.02
N LYS A 441 2.43 -7.50 11.89
CA LYS A 441 1.56 -8.25 12.83
C LYS A 441 0.75 -7.36 13.77
N TYR A 442 1.31 -6.21 14.23
CA TYR A 442 0.60 -5.31 15.14
C TYR A 442 -0.69 -4.74 14.52
N GLN A 443 -0.77 -4.64 13.19
CA GLN A 443 -1.96 -4.12 12.48
C GLN A 443 -3.17 -5.06 12.56
N SER A 444 -2.98 -6.32 12.92
CA SER A 444 -4.08 -7.25 13.27
C SER A 444 -4.56 -7.13 14.71
N ASN A 445 -3.90 -6.32 15.56
CA ASN A 445 -4.35 -6.08 16.94
C ASN A 445 -5.76 -5.50 16.95
N PRO A 446 -6.68 -5.98 17.82
CA PRO A 446 -8.07 -5.51 17.89
C PRO A 446 -8.20 -4.00 18.11
N ASP A 447 -7.38 -3.40 18.98
CA ASP A 447 -7.42 -1.96 19.26
C ASP A 447 -6.94 -1.13 18.08
N TYR A 448 -5.88 -1.59 17.38
CA TYR A 448 -5.44 -0.96 16.14
C TYR A 448 -6.54 -0.99 15.08
N ARG A 449 -7.13 -2.17 14.81
CA ARG A 449 -8.20 -2.34 13.82
C ARG A 449 -9.42 -1.48 14.16
N ARG A 450 -9.87 -1.49 15.42
CA ARG A 450 -10.99 -0.67 15.90
C ARG A 450 -10.73 0.82 15.65
N THR A 451 -9.55 1.29 16.00
CA THR A 451 -9.20 2.71 15.93
C THR A 451 -8.98 3.18 14.49
N ARG A 452 -8.24 2.42 13.68
CA ARG A 452 -7.90 2.78 12.29
C ARG A 452 -9.11 2.72 11.36
N THR A 453 -9.99 1.74 11.52
CA THR A 453 -11.13 1.53 10.63
C THR A 453 -12.14 2.67 10.68
N VAL A 454 -12.26 3.36 11.82
CA VAL A 454 -13.13 4.55 11.96
C VAL A 454 -12.84 5.60 10.89
N GLU A 455 -11.57 5.79 10.52
CA GLU A 455 -11.13 6.75 9.49
C GLU A 455 -11.17 6.16 8.07
N SER A 456 -10.95 4.84 7.93
CA SER A 456 -10.66 4.22 6.63
C SER A 456 -11.81 4.37 5.63
N LEU A 457 -13.06 4.09 6.03
CA LEU A 457 -14.21 4.18 5.10
C LEU A 457 -14.39 5.61 4.57
N GLY A 458 -14.32 6.60 5.44
CA GLY A 458 -14.50 8.00 5.07
C GLY A 458 -13.44 8.53 4.10
N MET A 459 -12.25 7.93 4.13
CA MET A 459 -11.18 8.30 3.20
C MET A 459 -11.51 8.03 1.73
N VAL A 460 -12.47 7.16 1.43
CA VAL A 460 -12.90 6.88 0.05
C VAL A 460 -13.42 8.14 -0.65
N TYR A 461 -14.16 9.00 0.08
CA TYR A 461 -14.75 10.24 -0.46
C TYR A 461 -14.05 11.53 0.01
N GLN A 462 -13.01 11.44 0.83
CA GLN A 462 -12.22 12.62 1.16
C GLN A 462 -11.27 12.98 0.01
N CYS A 463 -10.89 14.26 -0.11
CA CYS A 463 -9.88 14.69 -1.09
C CYS A 463 -8.53 14.03 -0.78
N HIS A 464 -7.92 13.37 -1.76
CA HIS A 464 -6.69 12.57 -1.58
C HIS A 464 -5.44 13.45 -1.75
N TYR A 465 -5.32 14.44 -0.87
CA TYR A 465 -4.12 15.29 -0.86
C TYR A 465 -2.84 14.46 -0.70
N PRO A 466 -1.80 14.71 -1.50
CA PRO A 466 -0.58 13.89 -1.48
C PRO A 466 0.20 13.98 -0.16
N THR A 467 -0.08 15.02 0.64
CA THR A 467 0.56 15.25 1.96
C THR A 467 -0.29 14.77 3.14
N ARG A 468 -1.46 14.21 2.87
CA ARG A 468 -2.35 13.69 3.92
C ARG A 468 -1.75 12.44 4.54
N SER A 469 -1.84 12.34 5.86
CA SER A 469 -1.47 11.16 6.65
C SER A 469 -2.65 10.72 7.50
N MET A 470 -2.76 9.42 7.78
CA MET A 470 -3.78 8.88 8.68
C MET A 470 -3.61 9.48 10.08
N GLN A 471 -4.72 9.86 10.71
CA GLN A 471 -4.73 10.55 12.00
C GLN A 471 -5.07 9.61 13.17
N THR A 472 -5.68 8.48 12.89
CA THR A 472 -6.02 7.46 13.88
C THR A 472 -4.93 6.41 14.04
N ALA A 473 -4.95 5.67 15.15
CA ALA A 473 -3.98 4.62 15.49
C ALA A 473 -2.52 5.11 15.39
N ARG A 474 -2.26 6.34 15.83
CA ARG A 474 -0.94 6.96 15.89
C ARG A 474 -0.15 6.48 17.11
N GLY A 475 1.17 6.66 17.07
CA GLY A 475 2.05 6.31 18.19
C GLY A 475 2.33 4.80 18.34
N CYS A 476 2.02 3.98 17.33
CA CYS A 476 2.23 2.52 17.37
C CYS A 476 3.70 2.14 17.49
N LYS A 477 4.58 2.84 16.78
CA LYS A 477 6.03 2.65 16.82
C LYS A 477 6.69 4.02 16.93
N LYS A 478 7.62 4.16 17.88
CA LYS A 478 8.41 5.37 18.10
C LYS A 478 9.89 5.03 18.11
N SER A 479 10.73 5.87 17.54
CA SER A 479 12.17 5.73 17.67
C SER A 479 12.62 6.08 19.10
N ALA A 480 13.80 5.60 19.49
CA ALA A 480 14.37 5.87 20.80
C ALA A 480 14.67 7.36 21.05
N ILE A 481 14.67 8.18 20.00
CA ILE A 481 14.91 9.63 20.08
C ILE A 481 13.67 10.47 19.80
N HIS A 482 12.50 9.83 19.64
CA HIS A 482 11.24 10.49 19.29
C HIS A 482 10.93 11.74 20.12
N ASP A 483 10.99 11.62 21.45
CA ASP A 483 10.62 12.73 22.33
C ASP A 483 11.61 13.91 22.24
N ARG A 484 12.87 13.62 21.91
CA ARG A 484 13.89 14.63 21.63
C ARG A 484 13.58 15.40 20.35
N LEU A 485 13.14 14.69 19.32
CA LEU A 485 12.74 15.30 18.04
C LEU A 485 11.46 16.13 18.20
N ALA A 486 10.50 15.64 18.98
CA ALA A 486 9.30 16.39 19.33
C ALA A 486 9.66 17.73 20.03
N ALA A 487 10.62 17.71 20.95
CA ALA A 487 11.13 18.92 21.63
C ALA A 487 11.86 19.90 20.67
N GLN A 488 12.27 19.44 19.49
CA GLN A 488 12.86 20.28 18.43
C GLN A 488 11.81 20.80 17.43
N GLY A 489 10.52 20.58 17.68
CA GLY A 489 9.44 21.04 16.81
C GLY A 489 9.13 20.09 15.63
N ALA A 490 9.39 18.79 15.75
CA ALA A 490 9.06 17.83 14.72
C ALA A 490 7.55 17.68 14.53
N TYR A 491 7.08 17.79 13.30
CA TYR A 491 5.79 17.27 12.86
C TYR A 491 5.97 15.81 12.41
N PHE A 492 5.19 14.91 12.98
CA PHE A 492 5.28 13.48 12.67
C PHE A 492 4.16 13.00 11.75
N LYS A 493 4.49 12.08 10.85
CA LYS A 493 3.53 11.32 10.06
C LYS A 493 3.69 9.81 10.27
N ASP A 494 2.65 9.06 9.90
CA ASP A 494 2.69 7.59 9.88
C ASP A 494 3.62 7.12 8.72
N VAL A 495 4.67 6.38 9.06
CA VAL A 495 5.62 5.76 8.13
C VAL A 495 5.68 4.28 8.46
N SER A 496 4.90 3.45 7.79
CA SER A 496 4.78 2.01 8.07
C SER A 496 4.55 1.71 9.57
N GLY A 497 3.74 2.57 10.21
CA GLY A 497 3.42 2.54 11.64
C GLY A 497 4.41 3.23 12.57
N TRP A 498 5.53 3.73 12.06
CA TRP A 498 6.45 4.56 12.83
C TRP A 498 6.01 6.04 12.81
N GLU A 499 6.25 6.73 13.92
CA GLU A 499 6.17 8.19 13.95
C GLU A 499 7.44 8.75 13.30
N GLY A 500 7.40 8.99 11.98
CA GLY A 500 8.50 9.54 11.22
C GLY A 500 8.43 11.08 11.20
N PRO A 501 9.53 11.83 11.53
CA PRO A 501 9.54 13.28 11.44
C PRO A 501 9.46 13.71 9.98
N ASP A 502 8.40 14.46 9.62
CA ASP A 502 8.15 14.89 8.25
C ASP A 502 8.81 16.25 7.93
N TRP A 503 8.76 17.17 8.89
CA TRP A 503 9.38 18.50 8.86
C TRP A 503 9.47 19.09 10.27
N TYR A 504 10.21 20.19 10.45
CA TYR A 504 10.43 20.82 11.74
C TYR A 504 9.96 22.28 11.75
N ALA A 505 9.11 22.64 12.70
CA ALA A 505 8.71 24.00 12.97
C ALA A 505 9.84 24.76 13.70
N PRO A 506 10.04 26.08 13.42
CA PRO A 506 10.97 26.90 14.17
C PRO A 506 10.48 27.12 15.61
N PRO A 507 11.36 27.51 16.55
CA PRO A 507 10.98 27.78 17.94
C PRO A 507 9.81 28.75 18.04
N GLY A 508 8.80 28.39 18.84
CA GLY A 508 7.59 29.20 19.06
C GLY A 508 6.48 29.00 18.01
N VAL A 509 6.68 28.15 17.02
CA VAL A 509 5.65 27.75 16.05
C VAL A 509 5.18 26.33 16.36
N GLU A 510 3.86 26.14 16.45
CA GLU A 510 3.26 24.82 16.62
C GLU A 510 3.47 23.96 15.35
N PRO A 511 4.00 22.73 15.45
CA PRO A 511 4.18 21.86 14.29
C PRO A 511 2.85 21.22 13.86
N THR A 512 2.05 21.99 13.12
CA THR A 512 0.72 21.56 12.62
C THR A 512 0.59 21.83 11.13
N VAL A 513 -0.25 21.06 10.46
CA VAL A 513 -0.73 21.35 9.10
C VAL A 513 -1.99 22.19 9.24
N GLU A 514 -1.91 23.49 8.92
CA GLU A 514 -3.03 24.40 9.09
C GLU A 514 -4.21 24.05 8.18
N GLN A 515 -3.92 23.75 6.91
CA GLN A 515 -4.92 23.36 5.92
C GLN A 515 -4.26 22.47 4.87
N LEU A 516 -4.89 21.32 4.56
CA LEU A 516 -4.49 20.50 3.44
C LEU A 516 -4.79 21.22 2.11
N SER A 517 -3.89 21.12 1.15
CA SER A 517 -3.99 21.77 -0.16
C SER A 517 -3.13 21.04 -1.19
N TRP A 518 -3.44 21.18 -2.47
CA TRP A 518 -2.59 20.79 -3.60
C TRP A 518 -1.43 21.76 -3.84
N GLY A 519 -1.52 22.97 -3.29
CA GLY A 519 -0.52 24.04 -3.37
C GLY A 519 0.49 24.01 -2.22
N ARG A 520 1.27 25.09 -2.14
CA ARG A 520 2.23 25.30 -1.05
C ARG A 520 1.49 25.54 0.25
N GLN A 521 1.87 24.83 1.31
CA GLN A 521 1.24 24.89 2.63
C GLN A 521 2.17 25.60 3.63
N ASN A 522 1.69 25.82 4.87
CA ASN A 522 2.40 26.55 5.93
C ASN A 522 3.81 26.02 6.24
N TRP A 523 4.07 24.73 6.03
CA TRP A 523 5.37 24.09 6.25
C TRP A 523 6.36 24.26 5.07
N PHE A 524 5.96 24.80 3.91
CA PHE A 524 6.81 24.91 2.73
C PHE A 524 8.11 25.69 2.98
N PRO A 525 8.13 26.84 3.66
CA PRO A 525 9.37 27.56 3.97
C PRO A 525 10.29 26.81 4.94
N TYR A 526 9.74 26.01 5.85
CA TYR A 526 10.52 25.19 6.78
C TYR A 526 11.20 24.04 6.06
N TRP A 527 10.49 23.37 5.15
CA TRP A 527 11.04 22.39 4.24
C TRP A 527 12.20 22.97 3.39
N GLN A 528 12.03 24.17 2.84
CA GLN A 528 13.08 24.88 2.11
C GLN A 528 14.32 25.10 2.99
N ALA A 529 14.15 25.54 4.22
CA ALA A 529 15.25 25.77 5.14
C ALA A 529 16.02 24.50 5.52
N GLU A 530 15.32 23.37 5.68
CA GLU A 530 15.93 22.05 5.91
C GLU A 530 16.73 21.57 4.70
N HIS A 531 16.18 21.73 3.50
CA HIS A 531 16.86 21.42 2.24
C HIS A 531 18.16 22.23 2.10
N GLN A 532 18.10 23.56 2.30
CA GLN A 532 19.27 24.44 2.23
C GLN A 532 20.33 24.08 3.27
N ALA A 533 19.91 23.81 4.51
CA ALA A 533 20.81 23.39 5.57
C ALA A 533 21.58 22.10 5.22
N THR A 534 20.93 21.17 4.48
CA THR A 534 21.59 19.96 3.99
C THR A 534 22.62 20.27 2.91
N ARG A 535 22.31 21.20 1.97
CA ARG A 535 23.22 21.58 0.87
C ARG A 535 24.42 22.39 1.31
N GLU A 536 24.28 23.24 2.35
CA GLU A 536 25.26 24.24 2.75
C GLU A 536 25.91 23.95 4.10
N GLY A 537 25.27 23.21 4.98
CA GLY A 537 25.64 23.00 6.37
C GLY A 537 25.74 21.53 6.78
N VAL A 538 25.00 21.20 7.84
CA VAL A 538 24.88 19.85 8.37
C VAL A 538 23.51 19.64 8.98
N ILE A 539 22.92 18.47 8.69
CA ILE A 539 21.63 18.05 9.29
C ILE A 539 21.75 16.74 10.05
N LEU A 540 20.81 16.55 10.99
CA LEU A 540 20.48 15.29 11.62
C LEU A 540 19.10 14.84 11.17
N MET A 541 18.98 13.60 10.73
CA MET A 541 17.72 12.98 10.29
C MET A 541 17.55 11.62 10.97
N ASP A 542 16.37 11.39 11.57
CA ASP A 542 15.98 10.08 12.11
C ASP A 542 15.45 9.18 11.00
N MET A 543 16.14 8.08 10.75
CA MET A 543 15.79 7.06 9.75
C MET A 543 15.59 5.69 10.42
N SER A 544 15.24 5.67 11.71
CA SER A 544 15.10 4.43 12.49
C SER A 544 14.02 3.49 11.96
N PHE A 545 13.10 3.96 11.16
CA PHE A 545 12.06 3.16 10.50
C PHE A 545 12.56 2.31 9.32
N MET A 546 13.74 2.63 8.73
CA MET A 546 14.33 1.81 7.66
C MET A 546 14.52 0.36 8.12
N ALA A 547 14.19 -0.60 7.26
CA ALA A 547 14.36 -2.02 7.55
C ALA A 547 15.84 -2.40 7.67
N LYS A 548 16.21 -3.08 8.74
CA LYS A 548 17.58 -3.51 9.04
C LYS A 548 17.61 -4.99 9.39
N PHE A 549 18.42 -5.74 8.66
CA PHE A 549 18.58 -7.17 8.89
C PHE A 549 20.06 -7.52 9.14
N LEU A 550 20.31 -8.34 10.16
CA LEU A 550 21.57 -9.00 10.37
C LEU A 550 21.48 -10.41 9.78
N VAL A 551 22.30 -10.68 8.77
CA VAL A 551 22.41 -12.00 8.14
C VAL A 551 23.73 -12.62 8.56
N GLN A 552 23.68 -13.80 9.20
CA GLN A 552 24.84 -14.42 9.85
C GLN A 552 24.99 -15.89 9.44
N GLY A 553 26.23 -16.34 9.35
CA GLY A 553 26.59 -17.73 9.11
C GLY A 553 27.58 -17.91 7.97
N ARG A 554 28.25 -19.06 7.94
CA ARG A 554 29.32 -19.34 6.96
C ARG A 554 28.84 -19.36 5.48
N GLU A 555 27.52 -19.52 5.24
CA GLU A 555 26.97 -19.51 3.90
C GLU A 555 26.23 -18.17 3.57
N ALA A 556 26.18 -17.24 4.54
CA ALA A 556 25.47 -15.98 4.40
C ALA A 556 25.98 -15.15 3.21
N GLY A 557 27.31 -15.02 3.07
CA GLY A 557 27.93 -14.28 1.97
C GLY A 557 27.59 -14.83 0.60
N ALA A 558 27.71 -16.15 0.42
CA ALA A 558 27.43 -16.79 -0.87
C ALA A 558 25.95 -16.66 -1.27
N LEU A 559 25.02 -16.80 -0.30
CA LEU A 559 23.58 -16.71 -0.54
C LEU A 559 23.14 -15.27 -0.83
N LEU A 560 23.59 -14.30 -0.04
CA LEU A 560 23.35 -12.88 -0.32
C LEU A 560 23.95 -12.46 -1.65
N ASN A 561 25.13 -12.98 -1.97
CA ASN A 561 25.78 -12.70 -3.24
C ASN A 561 24.99 -13.28 -4.43
N TYR A 562 24.38 -14.45 -4.30
CA TYR A 562 23.50 -15.04 -5.33
C TYR A 562 22.22 -14.22 -5.51
N LEU A 563 21.61 -13.69 -4.44
CA LEU A 563 20.41 -12.84 -4.55
C LEU A 563 20.72 -11.47 -5.15
N SER A 564 21.90 -10.93 -4.91
CA SER A 564 22.27 -9.56 -5.29
C SER A 564 22.75 -9.49 -6.73
N ALA A 565 22.27 -8.51 -7.50
CA ALA A 565 22.76 -8.26 -8.87
C ALA A 565 24.21 -7.77 -8.89
N ASN A 566 24.70 -7.16 -7.80
CA ASN A 566 26.07 -6.71 -7.62
C ASN A 566 26.88 -7.69 -6.75
N GLN A 567 28.21 -7.52 -6.72
CA GLN A 567 29.10 -8.29 -5.84
C GLN A 567 29.04 -7.75 -4.42
N VAL A 568 28.46 -8.51 -3.49
CA VAL A 568 28.30 -8.11 -2.09
C VAL A 568 29.24 -8.84 -1.12
N ASP A 569 29.80 -9.96 -1.53
CA ASP A 569 30.80 -10.73 -0.76
C ASP A 569 32.23 -10.30 -1.15
N GLY A 570 32.52 -9.04 -0.90
CA GLY A 570 33.83 -8.39 -1.11
C GLY A 570 34.63 -8.27 0.19
N PRO A 571 35.52 -7.28 0.30
CA PRO A 571 36.27 -6.99 1.53
C PRO A 571 35.35 -6.62 2.70
N SER A 572 35.74 -7.00 3.92
CA SER A 572 35.06 -6.57 5.15
C SER A 572 35.08 -5.04 5.29
N GLY A 573 33.98 -4.47 5.76
CA GLY A 573 33.76 -3.03 5.86
C GLY A 573 33.33 -2.36 4.54
N LEU A 574 33.11 -3.10 3.46
CA LEU A 574 32.57 -2.55 2.22
C LEU A 574 31.04 -2.60 2.22
N ILE A 575 30.41 -1.46 1.86
CA ILE A 575 28.99 -1.39 1.55
C ILE A 575 28.75 -1.43 0.04
N THR A 576 27.83 -2.24 -0.40
CA THR A 576 27.44 -2.41 -1.78
C THR A 576 25.97 -2.07 -1.98
N TYR A 577 25.70 -1.12 -2.87
CA TYR A 577 24.35 -0.86 -3.37
C TYR A 577 24.03 -1.88 -4.45
N THR A 578 22.88 -2.52 -4.35
CA THR A 578 22.48 -3.61 -5.23
C THR A 578 20.95 -3.75 -5.31
N GLN A 579 20.49 -4.37 -6.37
CA GLN A 579 19.10 -4.78 -6.54
C GLN A 579 18.98 -6.29 -6.39
N TRP A 580 17.83 -6.73 -5.87
CA TRP A 580 17.41 -8.11 -5.98
C TRP A 580 16.38 -8.23 -7.09
N LEU A 581 16.46 -9.31 -7.85
CA LEU A 581 15.65 -9.54 -9.03
C LEU A 581 14.94 -10.89 -8.91
N ASN A 582 13.81 -11.03 -9.61
CA ASN A 582 13.21 -12.33 -9.83
C ASN A 582 13.81 -13.02 -11.07
N GLU A 583 13.38 -14.24 -11.37
CA GLU A 583 13.84 -15.04 -12.50
C GLU A 583 13.58 -14.35 -13.86
N GLY A 584 12.59 -13.46 -13.93
CA GLY A 584 12.27 -12.62 -15.08
C GLY A 584 13.17 -11.40 -15.26
N GLY A 585 14.09 -11.14 -14.32
CA GLY A 585 15.02 -10.00 -14.36
C GLY A 585 14.38 -8.65 -14.01
N THR A 586 13.16 -8.65 -13.41
CA THR A 586 12.53 -7.46 -12.87
C THR A 586 12.82 -7.32 -11.37
N LEU A 587 12.66 -6.10 -10.86
CA LEU A 587 13.06 -5.71 -9.52
C LEU A 587 12.18 -6.36 -8.43
N GLU A 588 12.80 -6.82 -7.37
CA GLU A 588 12.13 -7.26 -6.14
C GLU A 588 12.57 -6.43 -4.92
N ALA A 589 13.76 -5.87 -4.96
CA ALA A 589 14.23 -4.92 -3.94
C ALA A 589 15.33 -4.01 -4.47
N ASP A 590 15.46 -2.85 -3.85
CA ASP A 590 16.53 -1.88 -4.02
C ASP A 590 17.11 -1.58 -2.64
N LEU A 591 18.38 -1.98 -2.38
CA LEU A 591 18.90 -2.05 -1.03
C LEU A 591 20.43 -1.96 -0.98
N THR A 592 20.95 -1.90 0.24
CA THR A 592 22.39 -1.96 0.50
C THR A 592 22.75 -3.19 1.33
N VAL A 593 23.89 -3.81 1.00
CA VAL A 593 24.52 -4.89 1.78
C VAL A 593 25.90 -4.43 2.23
N THR A 594 26.14 -4.44 3.54
CA THR A 594 27.46 -4.18 4.13
C THR A 594 28.02 -5.47 4.68
N LYS A 595 29.19 -5.90 4.18
CA LYS A 595 29.94 -7.00 4.78
C LYS A 595 30.64 -6.51 6.03
N LEU A 596 30.20 -6.99 7.21
CA LEU A 596 30.85 -6.66 8.49
C LEU A 596 32.13 -7.50 8.70
N ASP A 597 32.02 -8.80 8.46
CA ASP A 597 33.12 -9.78 8.44
C ASP A 597 32.71 -10.97 7.56
N ASP A 598 33.47 -12.06 7.62
CA ASP A 598 33.28 -13.22 6.72
C ASP A 598 31.94 -13.95 6.93
N GLU A 599 31.33 -13.82 8.10
CA GLU A 599 30.08 -14.50 8.44
C GLU A 599 28.93 -13.55 8.82
N ARG A 600 29.13 -12.20 8.77
CA ARG A 600 28.11 -11.24 9.17
C ARG A 600 27.92 -10.15 8.12
N TYR A 601 26.65 -9.93 7.76
CA TYR A 601 26.22 -8.95 6.77
C TYR A 601 25.09 -8.11 7.33
N TRP A 602 25.15 -6.80 7.05
CA TRP A 602 24.12 -5.84 7.41
C TRP A 602 23.36 -5.43 6.15
N VAL A 603 22.05 -5.74 6.10
CA VAL A 603 21.17 -5.43 4.96
C VAL A 603 20.23 -4.32 5.38
N VAL A 604 20.14 -3.24 4.57
CA VAL A 604 19.24 -2.11 4.80
C VAL A 604 18.37 -1.91 3.57
N ALA A 605 17.04 -1.85 3.80
CA ALA A 605 16.03 -1.64 2.78
C ALA A 605 15.01 -0.58 3.21
N SER A 606 14.13 -0.17 2.31
CA SER A 606 13.02 0.75 2.65
C SER A 606 12.05 0.12 3.65
N ASP A 607 11.38 0.96 4.44
CA ASP A 607 10.34 0.53 5.38
C ASP A 607 9.16 -0.15 4.69
N THR A 608 8.81 0.28 3.49
CA THR A 608 7.73 -0.31 2.67
C THR A 608 8.06 -1.72 2.20
N ALA A 609 9.34 -2.04 1.96
CA ALA A 609 9.81 -3.35 1.53
C ALA A 609 10.25 -4.25 2.70
N HIS A 610 10.06 -3.85 3.96
CA HIS A 610 10.59 -4.52 5.15
C HIS A 610 10.29 -6.04 5.15
N ARG A 611 9.02 -6.41 5.13
CA ARG A 611 8.63 -7.83 5.19
C ARG A 611 8.87 -8.55 3.86
N HIS A 612 8.80 -7.84 2.75
CA HIS A 612 9.11 -8.39 1.44
C HIS A 612 10.58 -8.88 1.39
N VAL A 613 11.52 -8.02 1.77
CA VAL A 613 12.96 -8.34 1.81
C VAL A 613 13.26 -9.49 2.76
N GLU A 614 12.67 -9.51 3.96
CA GLU A 614 12.79 -10.64 4.89
C GLU A 614 12.28 -11.94 4.25
N THR A 615 11.10 -11.89 3.65
CA THR A 615 10.45 -13.04 3.02
C THR A 615 11.27 -13.54 1.84
N TRP A 616 11.81 -12.63 1.03
CA TRP A 616 12.65 -12.98 -0.12
C TRP A 616 13.88 -13.74 0.28
N MET A 617 14.62 -13.28 1.30
CA MET A 617 15.76 -14.03 1.87
C MET A 617 15.35 -15.41 2.37
N ARG A 618 14.31 -15.49 3.23
CA ARG A 618 13.88 -16.76 3.82
C ARG A 618 13.40 -17.78 2.81
N ARG A 619 12.85 -17.37 1.68
CA ARG A 619 12.37 -18.26 0.61
C ARG A 619 13.46 -18.75 -0.31
N HIS A 620 14.52 -17.98 -0.50
CA HIS A 620 15.63 -18.33 -1.37
C HIS A 620 16.81 -18.98 -0.65
N PHE A 621 16.86 -18.88 0.68
CA PHE A 621 17.87 -19.61 1.44
C PHE A 621 17.44 -21.08 1.59
N PRO A 622 18.32 -22.04 1.21
CA PRO A 622 18.02 -23.45 1.42
C PRO A 622 17.74 -23.76 2.89
N ALA A 623 16.77 -24.64 3.17
CA ALA A 623 16.35 -24.96 4.54
C ALA A 623 17.48 -25.55 5.43
N ASN A 624 18.52 -26.12 4.82
CA ASN A 624 19.69 -26.65 5.48
C ASN A 624 20.91 -25.73 5.43
N ALA A 625 20.78 -24.52 4.88
CA ALA A 625 21.87 -23.56 4.83
C ALA A 625 22.25 -23.05 6.23
N HIS A 626 23.57 -22.91 6.46
CA HIS A 626 24.07 -22.26 7.66
C HIS A 626 24.11 -20.73 7.44
N ALA A 627 22.89 -20.13 7.30
CA ALA A 627 22.66 -18.70 7.15
C ALA A 627 21.35 -18.32 7.86
N PHE A 628 21.42 -17.32 8.72
CA PHE A 628 20.32 -16.92 9.60
C PHE A 628 19.99 -15.44 9.36
N VAL A 629 18.70 -15.13 9.14
CA VAL A 629 18.20 -13.78 8.96
C VAL A 629 17.53 -13.34 10.27
N THR A 630 18.01 -12.24 10.83
CA THR A 630 17.43 -11.62 12.03
C THR A 630 17.00 -10.20 11.71
N ASP A 631 15.71 -9.89 11.89
CA ASP A 631 15.22 -8.51 11.85
C ASP A 631 15.71 -7.77 13.10
N VAL A 632 16.55 -6.77 12.90
CA VAL A 632 17.13 -5.94 13.96
C VAL A 632 16.65 -4.49 13.90
N THR A 633 15.59 -4.21 13.14
CA THR A 633 15.08 -2.85 12.90
C THR A 633 14.80 -2.10 14.20
N SER A 634 14.11 -2.72 15.15
CA SER A 634 13.80 -2.08 16.43
C SER A 634 14.96 -2.07 17.42
N GLY A 635 15.97 -2.91 17.19
CA GLY A 635 17.16 -3.00 18.04
C GLY A 635 18.18 -1.89 17.82
N TYR A 636 18.08 -1.18 16.68
CA TYR A 636 19.01 -0.12 16.30
C TYR A 636 18.28 1.12 15.80
N ALA A 637 18.53 2.24 16.45
CA ALA A 637 18.21 3.55 15.88
C ALA A 637 19.15 3.83 14.70
N GLN A 638 18.64 4.50 13.68
CA GLN A 638 19.43 4.98 12.55
C GLN A 638 19.38 6.50 12.52
N ILE A 639 20.51 7.13 12.77
CA ILE A 639 20.68 8.57 12.73
C ILE A 639 21.58 8.92 11.55
N ASN A 640 21.05 9.68 10.58
CA ASN A 640 21.81 10.16 9.44
C ASN A 640 22.35 11.56 9.71
N ILE A 641 23.68 11.76 9.58
CA ILE A 641 24.35 13.04 9.66
C ILE A 641 24.85 13.38 8.25
N GLN A 642 24.22 14.37 7.62
CA GLN A 642 24.39 14.67 6.20
C GLN A 642 24.67 16.15 5.97
N GLY A 643 25.40 16.45 4.89
CA GLY A 643 25.79 17.79 4.48
C GLY A 643 27.30 17.99 4.48
N PRO A 644 27.82 19.08 3.84
CA PRO A 644 29.26 19.30 3.68
C PRO A 644 30.05 19.43 5.01
N ARG A 645 29.37 19.80 6.10
CA ARG A 645 29.96 19.90 7.44
C ARG A 645 29.74 18.64 8.32
N SER A 646 29.18 17.56 7.78
CA SER A 646 28.88 16.34 8.54
C SER A 646 30.13 15.70 9.13
N ARG A 647 31.25 15.67 8.40
CA ARG A 647 32.56 15.20 8.91
C ARG A 647 33.07 16.05 10.06
N GLU A 648 33.02 17.40 9.92
CA GLU A 648 33.42 18.34 10.96
C GLU A 648 32.66 18.10 12.26
N LEU A 649 31.34 17.91 12.17
CA LEU A 649 30.50 17.61 13.33
C LEU A 649 30.86 16.28 13.97
N LEU A 650 30.91 15.20 13.18
CA LEU A 650 31.18 13.87 13.74
C LEU A 650 32.60 13.76 14.33
N GLN A 651 33.60 14.43 13.73
CA GLN A 651 34.97 14.42 14.28
C GLN A 651 35.07 15.05 15.67
N ARG A 652 34.10 15.90 16.07
CA ARG A 652 34.04 16.48 17.43
C ARG A 652 33.55 15.52 18.52
N VAL A 653 32.89 14.45 18.12
CA VAL A 653 32.26 13.48 19.04
C VAL A 653 32.89 12.10 19.01
N THR A 654 33.85 11.85 18.09
CA THR A 654 34.65 10.61 18.01
C THR A 654 36.13 10.88 17.81
N THR A 655 36.95 9.96 18.31
CA THR A 655 38.42 9.98 18.09
C THR A 655 38.83 9.23 16.82
N THR A 656 37.91 8.51 16.18
CA THR A 656 38.16 7.80 14.93
C THR A 656 38.44 8.80 13.79
N ASP A 657 39.51 8.61 13.04
CA ASP A 657 39.83 9.44 11.86
C ASP A 657 38.76 9.22 10.74
N LEU A 658 37.99 10.27 10.44
CA LEU A 658 36.94 10.31 9.43
C LEU A 658 37.41 10.92 8.09
N SER A 659 38.72 11.13 7.91
CA SER A 659 39.30 11.63 6.64
C SER A 659 38.95 10.69 5.47
N ASN A 660 39.05 11.22 4.24
CA ASN A 660 38.80 10.43 3.03
C ASN A 660 39.74 9.23 2.90
N THR A 661 40.97 9.35 3.40
CA THR A 661 41.97 8.28 3.37
C THR A 661 41.66 7.18 4.38
N ALA A 662 41.31 7.57 5.62
CA ALA A 662 41.02 6.61 6.68
C ALA A 662 39.62 6.03 6.56
N PHE A 663 38.61 6.78 6.10
CA PHE A 663 37.23 6.37 5.98
C PHE A 663 36.66 6.73 4.57
N PRO A 664 37.02 5.96 3.53
CA PRO A 664 36.58 6.21 2.16
C PRO A 664 35.07 6.08 1.98
N PHE A 665 34.53 6.72 0.93
CA PHE A 665 33.12 6.53 0.53
C PHE A 665 32.81 5.05 0.25
N ARG A 666 31.65 4.57 0.68
CA ARG A 666 31.21 3.17 0.63
C ARG A 666 31.97 2.24 1.57
N THR A 667 32.38 2.73 2.73
CA THR A 667 32.94 1.90 3.79
C THR A 667 32.15 2.03 5.08
N ALA A 668 32.26 1.03 5.92
CA ALA A 668 31.61 0.93 7.23
C ALA A 668 32.65 0.63 8.31
N ARG A 669 32.49 1.22 9.50
CA ARG A 669 33.32 1.01 10.67
C ARG A 669 32.53 1.15 11.94
N GLU A 670 32.92 0.46 12.98
CA GLU A 670 32.51 0.79 14.34
C GLU A 670 33.28 2.03 14.81
N ILE A 671 32.57 2.98 15.40
CA ILE A 671 33.13 4.19 15.99
C ILE A 671 32.57 4.37 17.40
N ASP A 672 33.37 4.93 18.30
CA ASP A 672 32.90 5.25 19.64
C ASP A 672 32.42 6.71 19.69
N ILE A 673 31.19 6.93 20.19
CA ILE A 673 30.59 8.23 20.45
C ILE A 673 30.13 8.28 21.90
N GLY A 674 30.86 8.98 22.77
CA GLY A 674 30.62 8.97 24.20
C GLY A 674 30.78 7.55 24.77
N PHE A 675 29.70 6.98 25.34
CA PHE A 675 29.71 5.61 25.90
C PHE A 675 29.17 4.56 24.91
N ALA A 676 28.76 4.98 23.72
CA ALA A 676 28.17 4.09 22.72
C ALA A 676 29.17 3.72 21.63
N ARG A 677 29.11 2.45 21.19
CA ARG A 677 29.76 1.99 19.97
C ARG A 677 28.73 1.86 18.88
N ALA A 678 28.86 2.66 17.83
CA ALA A 678 27.95 2.74 16.69
C ALA A 678 28.59 2.16 15.43
N LEU A 679 27.85 1.37 14.64
CA LEU A 679 28.26 1.10 13.28
C LEU A 679 28.03 2.37 12.45
N CYS A 680 29.09 2.95 11.93
CA CYS A 680 29.07 4.12 11.08
C CYS A 680 29.34 3.72 9.64
N ILE A 681 28.46 4.10 8.73
CA ILE A 681 28.56 3.83 7.29
C ILE A 681 28.67 5.15 6.54
N ARG A 682 29.71 5.31 5.72
CA ARG A 682 29.85 6.48 4.86
C ARG A 682 29.12 6.29 3.54
N ILE A 683 27.87 6.72 3.53
CA ILE A 683 26.98 6.68 2.38
C ILE A 683 25.99 7.85 2.45
N THR A 684 25.27 8.11 1.38
CA THR A 684 24.24 9.16 1.34
C THR A 684 23.08 8.77 0.43
N TYR A 685 21.89 9.15 0.82
CA TYR A 685 20.68 9.16 -0.01
C TYR A 685 20.21 10.58 -0.34
N LEU A 686 20.97 11.62 0.05
CA LEU A 686 20.64 13.04 -0.13
C LEU A 686 21.52 13.76 -1.16
N GLY A 687 22.60 13.11 -1.60
CA GLY A 687 23.53 13.66 -2.58
C GLY A 687 24.59 14.57 -2.01
N GLU A 688 24.81 14.60 -0.70
CA GLU A 688 25.87 15.32 0.00
C GLU A 688 26.81 14.35 0.72
N LEU A 689 27.95 14.84 1.23
CA LEU A 689 28.76 14.09 2.18
C LEU A 689 27.91 13.64 3.34
N GLY A 690 27.99 12.38 3.72
CA GLY A 690 27.12 11.86 4.76
C GLY A 690 27.58 10.57 5.42
N TYR A 691 27.01 10.36 6.62
CA TYR A 691 27.24 9.21 7.45
C TYR A 691 25.90 8.72 8.01
N GLU A 692 25.72 7.42 8.05
CA GLU A 692 24.62 6.74 8.75
C GLU A 692 25.16 6.07 9.98
N LEU A 693 24.54 6.35 11.12
CA LEU A 693 24.91 5.78 12.42
C LEU A 693 23.85 4.78 12.84
N TYR A 694 24.24 3.53 13.00
CA TYR A 694 23.39 2.46 13.54
C TYR A 694 23.80 2.23 15.00
N ILE A 695 22.92 2.59 15.91
CA ILE A 695 23.20 2.72 17.35
C ILE A 695 22.24 1.79 18.08
N PRO A 696 22.70 0.93 19.03
CA PRO A 696 21.78 0.21 19.91
C PRO A 696 20.71 1.16 20.48
N SER A 697 19.43 0.77 20.38
CA SER A 697 18.30 1.68 20.66
C SER A 697 18.38 2.32 22.05
N GLU A 698 18.84 1.58 23.07
CA GLU A 698 18.99 2.08 24.44
C GLU A 698 20.11 3.14 24.59
N GLN A 699 21.06 3.20 23.66
CA GLN A 699 22.16 4.17 23.66
C GLN A 699 21.91 5.35 22.71
N ALA A 700 20.93 5.25 21.83
CA ALA A 700 20.62 6.29 20.84
C ALA A 700 20.33 7.67 21.47
N PRO A 701 19.58 7.78 22.57
CA PRO A 701 19.40 9.06 23.26
C PRO A 701 20.70 9.73 23.68
N HIS A 702 21.66 8.96 24.20
CA HIS A 702 22.97 9.48 24.61
C HIS A 702 23.77 9.98 23.39
N VAL A 703 23.81 9.21 22.31
CA VAL A 703 24.50 9.62 21.08
C VAL A 703 23.87 10.87 20.46
N TYR A 704 22.54 10.93 20.42
CA TYR A 704 21.81 12.10 19.95
C TYR A 704 22.21 13.36 20.75
N ASP A 705 22.19 13.28 22.08
CA ASP A 705 22.50 14.41 22.96
C ASP A 705 23.95 14.91 22.74
N ARG A 706 24.90 13.99 22.56
CA ARG A 706 26.31 14.32 22.23
C ARG A 706 26.45 15.03 20.89
N ILE A 707 25.76 14.54 19.85
CA ILE A 707 25.78 15.13 18.51
C ILE A 707 25.08 16.49 18.52
N ALA A 708 23.92 16.59 19.16
CA ALA A 708 23.16 17.84 19.25
C ALA A 708 23.96 18.93 19.97
N GLU A 709 24.65 18.60 21.08
CA GLU A 709 25.50 19.56 21.79
C GLU A 709 26.67 20.02 20.93
N ALA A 710 27.42 19.11 20.33
CA ALA A 710 28.56 19.44 19.44
C ALA A 710 28.10 20.16 18.16
N GLY A 711 26.85 19.97 17.79
CA GLY A 711 26.24 20.58 16.61
C GLY A 711 25.88 22.05 16.73
N LYS A 712 25.75 22.58 17.98
CA LYS A 712 25.40 23.99 18.20
C LYS A 712 26.39 24.94 17.51
N ASP A 713 27.68 24.68 17.63
CA ASP A 713 28.74 25.50 17.08
C ASP A 713 28.90 25.39 15.54
N VAL A 714 28.37 24.32 14.95
CA VAL A 714 28.46 24.09 13.50
C VAL A 714 27.14 24.35 12.78
N GLY A 715 26.13 24.83 13.49
CA GLY A 715 24.86 25.19 12.93
C GLY A 715 24.03 23.94 12.50
N LEU A 716 24.11 22.84 13.29
CA LEU A 716 23.31 21.63 13.07
C LEU A 716 21.82 21.98 13.04
N ARG A 717 21.13 21.48 12.02
CA ARG A 717 19.67 21.51 11.94
C ARG A 717 19.09 20.09 11.88
N HIS A 718 17.86 19.97 12.35
CA HIS A 718 17.08 18.76 12.11
C HIS A 718 16.42 18.85 10.73
N ALA A 719 16.26 17.73 10.05
CA ALA A 719 15.57 17.66 8.78
C ALA A 719 14.66 16.41 8.72
N GLY A 720 13.50 16.56 8.11
CA GLY A 720 12.47 15.52 8.00
C GLY A 720 12.37 14.88 6.61
N LEU A 721 11.36 14.04 6.46
CA LEU A 721 11.12 13.27 5.25
C LEU A 721 10.79 14.12 4.03
N LYS A 722 10.23 15.33 4.21
CA LYS A 722 10.06 16.27 3.09
C LYS A 722 11.40 16.72 2.50
N ALA A 723 12.37 17.03 3.35
CA ALA A 723 13.72 17.37 2.90
C ALA A 723 14.39 16.17 2.21
N LEU A 724 14.27 14.95 2.76
CA LEU A 724 14.74 13.73 2.12
C LEU A 724 14.16 13.57 0.71
N ALA A 725 12.84 13.72 0.57
CA ALA A 725 12.15 13.56 -0.71
C ALA A 725 12.66 14.55 -1.77
N SER A 726 12.87 15.83 -1.42
CA SER A 726 13.40 16.84 -2.35
C SER A 726 14.87 16.61 -2.72
N LEU A 727 15.69 16.28 -1.73
CA LEU A 727 17.15 16.11 -1.92
C LEU A 727 17.46 14.88 -2.78
N ARG A 728 16.80 13.71 -2.48
CA ARG A 728 16.98 12.47 -3.26
C ARG A 728 16.48 12.65 -4.70
N MET A 729 15.38 13.41 -4.86
CA MET A 729 14.76 13.61 -6.17
C MET A 729 15.65 14.47 -7.07
N GLU A 730 16.29 15.53 -6.56
CA GLU A 730 17.28 16.32 -7.32
C GLU A 730 18.48 15.48 -7.78
N LYS A 731 18.84 14.47 -6.98
CA LYS A 731 19.91 13.51 -7.28
C LYS A 731 19.46 12.35 -8.18
N GLY A 732 18.17 12.25 -8.46
CA GLY A 732 17.59 11.16 -9.24
C GLY A 732 17.79 9.78 -8.58
N TYR A 733 17.87 9.70 -7.26
CA TYR A 733 17.94 8.43 -6.52
C TYR A 733 16.56 7.77 -6.49
N ARG A 734 16.55 6.44 -6.69
CA ARG A 734 15.35 5.62 -6.81
C ARG A 734 14.85 5.20 -5.44
N ASP A 735 13.55 4.86 -5.40
CA ASP A 735 12.86 4.34 -4.23
C ASP A 735 11.91 3.22 -4.68
N TYR A 736 12.20 1.99 -4.25
CA TYR A 736 11.40 0.81 -4.60
C TYR A 736 10.01 0.86 -3.95
N GLY A 737 8.99 0.64 -4.74
CA GLY A 737 7.58 0.79 -4.35
C GLY A 737 7.01 2.19 -4.57
N HIS A 738 7.80 3.13 -5.11
CA HIS A 738 7.39 4.48 -5.47
C HIS A 738 7.69 4.80 -6.94
N ASP A 739 8.95 5.02 -7.29
CA ASP A 739 9.36 5.37 -8.67
C ASP A 739 9.88 4.18 -9.48
N ILE A 740 10.19 3.08 -8.85
CA ILE A 740 10.47 1.77 -9.46
C ILE A 740 9.73 0.67 -8.72
N ASP A 741 9.31 -0.37 -9.44
CA ASP A 741 8.47 -1.45 -8.91
C ASP A 741 8.84 -2.84 -9.49
N ASN A 742 8.07 -3.86 -9.12
CA ASN A 742 8.29 -5.25 -9.54
C ASN A 742 8.08 -5.52 -11.04
N THR A 743 7.64 -4.54 -11.82
CA THR A 743 7.50 -4.65 -13.28
C THR A 743 8.71 -4.09 -14.04
N ASP A 744 9.57 -3.35 -13.36
CA ASP A 744 10.67 -2.64 -14.00
C ASP A 744 11.91 -3.53 -14.15
N SER A 745 12.50 -3.49 -15.35
CA SER A 745 13.83 -4.05 -15.57
C SER A 745 14.88 -3.15 -14.92
N VAL A 746 15.90 -3.74 -14.32
CA VAL A 746 17.03 -3.02 -13.74
C VAL A 746 17.73 -2.08 -14.74
N LEU A 747 17.68 -2.40 -16.05
CA LEU A 747 18.27 -1.58 -17.12
C LEU A 747 17.39 -0.37 -17.43
N GLU A 748 16.08 -0.56 -17.54
CA GLU A 748 15.10 0.50 -17.79
C GLU A 748 15.00 1.48 -16.62
N ALA A 749 15.13 0.98 -15.39
CA ALA A 749 15.24 1.78 -14.18
C ALA A 749 16.54 2.62 -14.08
N GLY A 750 17.48 2.43 -15.05
CA GLY A 750 18.76 3.13 -15.05
C GLY A 750 19.73 2.68 -13.97
N LEU A 751 19.58 1.46 -13.46
CA LEU A 751 20.39 0.87 -12.38
C LEU A 751 21.46 -0.10 -12.87
N GLY A 752 21.68 -0.18 -14.19
CA GLY A 752 22.68 -1.07 -14.80
C GLY A 752 24.11 -0.90 -14.28
N PHE A 753 24.46 0.26 -13.69
CA PHE A 753 25.75 0.51 -13.04
C PHE A 753 25.94 -0.30 -11.74
N ALA A 754 24.86 -0.76 -11.12
CA ALA A 754 24.85 -1.56 -9.90
C ALA A 754 24.65 -3.07 -10.20
N VAL A 755 24.85 -3.48 -11.46
CA VAL A 755 24.74 -4.90 -11.89
C VAL A 755 26.10 -5.40 -12.38
N ASP A 756 26.62 -6.44 -11.73
CA ASP A 756 27.84 -7.13 -12.18
C ASP A 756 27.50 -8.39 -13.01
N LEU A 757 27.30 -8.20 -14.32
CA LEU A 757 27.02 -9.30 -15.25
C LEU A 757 28.17 -10.32 -15.39
N LYS A 758 29.38 -9.96 -14.94
CA LYS A 758 30.57 -10.82 -14.99
C LYS A 758 30.84 -11.55 -13.67
N LYS A 759 30.01 -11.33 -12.67
CA LYS A 759 30.15 -11.90 -11.34
C LYS A 759 30.26 -13.43 -11.39
N PRO A 760 31.28 -14.05 -10.75
CA PRO A 760 31.41 -15.50 -10.66
C PRO A 760 30.17 -16.11 -9.98
N GLY A 761 29.66 -17.21 -10.53
CA GLY A 761 28.44 -17.86 -10.02
C GLY A 761 27.13 -17.18 -10.42
N GLY A 762 27.18 -16.00 -11.05
CA GLY A 762 26.01 -15.26 -11.48
C GLY A 762 25.15 -14.74 -10.33
N PHE A 763 23.88 -14.45 -10.61
CA PHE A 763 22.86 -14.02 -9.66
C PHE A 763 21.45 -14.36 -10.17
N LEU A 764 20.47 -14.35 -9.30
CA LEU A 764 19.07 -14.60 -9.64
C LEU A 764 18.57 -13.58 -10.68
N GLY A 765 17.99 -14.05 -11.79
CA GLY A 765 17.52 -13.19 -12.90
C GLY A 765 18.59 -12.76 -13.91
N ARG A 766 19.86 -13.17 -13.76
CA ARG A 766 20.97 -12.77 -14.66
C ARG A 766 20.68 -13.04 -16.15
N GLU A 767 20.16 -14.21 -16.47
CA GLU A 767 19.92 -14.59 -17.87
C GLU A 767 18.84 -13.70 -18.52
N ALA A 768 17.81 -13.34 -17.78
CA ALA A 768 16.78 -12.41 -18.24
C ALA A 768 17.35 -10.99 -18.46
N VAL A 769 18.24 -10.51 -17.59
CA VAL A 769 18.94 -9.23 -17.79
C VAL A 769 19.85 -9.27 -19.02
N LEU A 770 20.55 -10.38 -19.26
CA LEU A 770 21.36 -10.56 -20.47
C LEU A 770 20.49 -10.60 -21.73
N ALA A 771 19.36 -11.29 -21.71
CA ALA A 771 18.39 -11.32 -22.81
C ALA A 771 17.86 -9.90 -23.11
N LYS A 772 17.44 -9.18 -22.08
CA LYS A 772 16.98 -7.77 -22.21
C LYS A 772 18.06 -6.86 -22.80
N LYS A 773 19.29 -7.03 -22.35
CA LYS A 773 20.43 -6.28 -22.90
C LYS A 773 20.69 -6.60 -24.38
N ALA A 774 20.49 -7.84 -24.81
CA ALA A 774 20.68 -8.29 -26.19
C ALA A 774 19.59 -7.77 -27.15
N GLU A 775 18.42 -7.34 -26.66
CA GLU A 775 17.37 -6.68 -27.45
C GLU A 775 17.83 -5.36 -28.08
N GLY A 776 18.93 -4.80 -27.57
CA GLY A 776 19.52 -3.56 -28.09
C GLY A 776 19.13 -2.31 -27.28
N PRO A 777 19.05 -1.15 -27.93
CA PRO A 777 18.78 0.12 -27.23
C PRO A 777 17.41 0.13 -26.55
N LEU A 778 17.37 0.67 -25.32
CA LEU A 778 16.15 0.72 -24.54
C LEU A 778 15.10 1.66 -25.15
N LYS A 779 13.87 1.18 -25.26
CA LYS A 779 12.70 1.92 -25.73
C LYS A 779 11.76 2.34 -24.59
N ARG A 780 11.99 1.85 -23.40
CA ARG A 780 11.34 2.22 -22.14
C ARG A 780 12.45 2.58 -21.14
N ARG A 781 12.36 3.73 -20.48
CA ARG A 781 13.46 4.21 -19.63
C ARG A 781 12.99 5.23 -18.58
N LEU A 782 13.55 5.10 -17.39
CA LEU A 782 13.37 6.09 -16.32
C LEU A 782 14.22 7.32 -16.60
N VAL A 783 13.58 8.50 -16.62
CA VAL A 783 14.22 9.81 -16.83
C VAL A 783 13.86 10.74 -15.69
N GLN A 784 14.75 11.69 -15.39
CA GLN A 784 14.47 12.78 -14.48
C GLN A 784 13.84 13.94 -15.28
N VAL A 785 12.76 14.52 -14.74
CA VAL A 785 11.99 15.61 -15.36
C VAL A 785 11.94 16.79 -14.41
N LEU A 786 12.31 18.00 -14.89
CA LEU A 786 12.24 19.26 -14.16
C LEU A 786 11.28 20.21 -14.87
N VAL A 787 10.24 20.67 -14.18
CA VAL A 787 9.36 21.73 -14.65
C VAL A 787 10.09 23.07 -14.55
N LYS A 788 10.08 23.87 -15.66
CA LYS A 788 10.81 25.14 -15.75
C LYS A 788 10.13 26.29 -14.98
N ASP A 789 8.81 26.23 -14.86
CA ASP A 789 8.03 27.16 -14.05
C ASP A 789 8.22 26.80 -12.56
N PRO A 790 8.62 27.74 -11.69
CA PRO A 790 8.86 27.45 -10.28
C PRO A 790 7.59 27.32 -9.43
N GLU A 791 6.40 27.68 -9.94
CA GLU A 791 5.19 27.76 -9.14
C GLU A 791 4.49 26.40 -8.91
N PRO A 792 4.28 25.55 -9.93
CA PRO A 792 3.49 24.33 -9.75
C PRO A 792 4.23 23.27 -8.92
N LEU A 793 3.44 22.43 -8.23
CA LEU A 793 3.93 21.24 -7.54
C LEU A 793 3.56 19.99 -8.34
N MET A 794 4.49 19.06 -8.44
CA MET A 794 4.27 17.69 -8.92
C MET A 794 4.32 16.71 -7.76
N PHE A 795 3.60 15.59 -7.89
CA PHE A 795 3.52 14.55 -6.89
C PHE A 795 3.65 13.15 -7.48
N HIS A 796 2.63 12.73 -8.24
CA HIS A 796 2.54 11.42 -8.86
C HIS A 796 1.45 11.44 -9.94
N ALA A 797 1.64 10.66 -11.01
CA ALA A 797 0.68 10.47 -12.11
C ALA A 797 0.52 11.68 -13.07
N GLU A 798 1.29 12.76 -12.94
CA GLU A 798 1.31 13.81 -13.94
C GLU A 798 1.86 13.28 -15.27
N ILE A 799 1.18 13.59 -16.37
CA ILE A 799 1.53 13.05 -17.70
C ILE A 799 2.66 13.84 -18.32
N VAL A 800 3.68 13.11 -18.79
CA VAL A 800 4.82 13.67 -19.51
C VAL A 800 4.57 13.61 -21.00
N TYR A 801 4.72 14.74 -21.66
CA TYR A 801 4.59 14.90 -23.09
C TYR A 801 5.93 15.21 -23.75
N ARG A 802 6.13 14.66 -24.95
CA ARG A 802 7.22 15.00 -25.85
C ARG A 802 6.64 15.36 -27.21
N ASN A 803 6.96 16.58 -27.72
CA ASN A 803 6.42 17.09 -28.99
C ASN A 803 4.88 16.98 -29.05
N GLY A 804 4.20 17.29 -27.95
CA GLY A 804 2.75 17.26 -27.83
C GLY A 804 2.12 15.85 -27.67
N GLN A 805 2.91 14.77 -27.72
CA GLN A 805 2.42 13.39 -27.53
C GLN A 805 2.75 12.88 -26.11
N PRO A 806 1.80 12.19 -25.43
CA PRO A 806 2.08 11.58 -24.14
C PRO A 806 3.06 10.43 -24.32
N VAL A 807 4.12 10.39 -23.51
CA VAL A 807 5.18 9.37 -23.58
C VAL A 807 5.37 8.63 -22.26
N GLY A 808 4.69 9.01 -21.21
CA GLY A 808 4.79 8.40 -19.88
C GLY A 808 4.19 9.30 -18.81
N TYR A 809 4.45 8.98 -17.57
CA TYR A 809 3.98 9.76 -16.42
C TYR A 809 5.01 9.81 -15.29
N ILE A 810 4.85 10.78 -14.41
CA ILE A 810 5.66 10.97 -13.20
C ILE A 810 5.34 9.85 -12.20
N ARG A 811 6.33 9.03 -11.88
CA ARG A 811 6.22 7.95 -10.88
C ARG A 811 6.31 8.48 -9.45
N ALA A 812 7.22 9.43 -9.22
CA ALA A 812 7.36 10.17 -7.96
C ALA A 812 7.98 11.54 -8.23
N ALA A 813 7.54 12.54 -7.47
CA ALA A 813 8.06 13.89 -7.59
C ALA A 813 8.18 14.61 -6.24
N SER A 814 8.91 15.71 -6.26
CA SER A 814 9.08 16.63 -5.15
C SER A 814 9.41 18.03 -5.68
N TYR A 815 9.55 19.01 -4.80
CA TYR A 815 10.05 20.31 -5.20
C TYR A 815 11.57 20.39 -5.01
N GLY A 816 12.31 20.68 -6.08
CA GLY A 816 13.76 20.83 -6.06
C GLY A 816 14.16 22.26 -5.75
N PHE A 817 14.48 22.58 -4.49
CA PHE A 817 14.83 23.95 -4.08
C PHE A 817 16.17 24.41 -4.67
N THR A 818 17.11 23.51 -4.92
CA THR A 818 18.37 23.84 -5.61
C THR A 818 18.17 24.03 -7.12
N LEU A 819 17.27 23.24 -7.71
CA LEU A 819 16.95 23.29 -9.14
C LEU A 819 15.92 24.37 -9.49
N GLY A 820 15.17 24.87 -8.50
CA GLY A 820 14.23 25.98 -8.63
C GLY A 820 12.88 25.62 -9.23
N GLY A 821 12.43 24.35 -9.17
CA GLY A 821 11.16 23.90 -9.70
C GLY A 821 10.77 22.50 -9.25
N ALA A 822 9.57 22.07 -9.62
CA ALA A 822 9.12 20.71 -9.36
C ALA A 822 9.94 19.72 -10.20
N VAL A 823 10.51 18.70 -9.54
CA VAL A 823 11.36 17.67 -10.15
C VAL A 823 10.82 16.28 -9.83
N GLY A 824 10.85 15.39 -10.82
CA GLY A 824 10.31 14.02 -10.66
C GLY A 824 11.08 12.99 -11.49
N LEU A 825 10.78 11.73 -11.24
CA LEU A 825 11.21 10.59 -12.04
C LEU A 825 10.02 10.06 -12.84
N ALA A 826 10.18 9.94 -14.15
CA ALA A 826 9.16 9.46 -15.07
C ALA A 826 9.65 8.22 -15.80
N MET A 827 8.84 7.18 -15.86
CA MET A 827 9.06 6.09 -16.81
C MET A 827 8.44 6.51 -18.14
N ILE A 828 9.26 6.65 -19.17
CA ILE A 828 8.82 7.00 -20.52
C ILE A 828 9.02 5.85 -21.49
N GLU A 829 8.16 5.78 -22.51
CA GLU A 829 8.19 4.77 -23.56
C GLU A 829 8.16 5.42 -24.94
N ALA A 830 8.91 4.86 -25.89
CA ALA A 830 8.98 5.35 -27.26
C ALA A 830 9.13 4.19 -28.27
N GLY A 831 8.71 4.42 -29.51
CA GLY A 831 8.92 3.48 -30.61
C GLY A 831 10.39 3.31 -31.01
N GLN A 832 11.31 4.12 -30.47
CA GLN A 832 12.74 4.18 -30.80
C GLN A 832 13.59 4.23 -29.53
N ALA A 833 14.92 4.18 -29.70
CA ALA A 833 15.87 4.29 -28.60
C ALA A 833 15.70 5.59 -27.80
N ILE A 834 15.66 5.46 -26.48
CA ILE A 834 15.66 6.61 -25.56
C ILE A 834 17.10 6.85 -25.11
N ASP A 835 17.81 7.66 -25.84
CA ASP A 835 19.18 8.10 -25.56
C ASP A 835 19.26 9.64 -25.37
N GLN A 836 20.46 10.19 -25.27
CA GLN A 836 20.63 11.62 -25.07
C GLN A 836 20.11 12.42 -26.27
N ALA A 837 20.31 11.92 -27.49
CA ALA A 837 19.83 12.60 -28.73
C ALA A 837 18.30 12.64 -28.75
N TYR A 838 17.62 11.57 -28.32
CA TYR A 838 16.17 11.54 -28.17
C TYR A 838 15.68 12.62 -27.19
N LEU A 839 16.38 12.82 -26.08
CA LEU A 839 16.00 13.83 -25.09
C LEU A 839 16.25 15.24 -25.61
N ASP A 840 17.43 15.51 -26.21
CA ASP A 840 17.83 16.84 -26.65
C ASP A 840 17.00 17.38 -27.84
N GLN A 841 16.41 16.49 -28.65
CA GLN A 841 15.60 16.83 -29.80
C GLN A 841 14.10 16.99 -29.48
N GLY A 842 13.69 16.81 -28.20
CA GLY A 842 12.29 16.84 -27.78
C GLY A 842 11.89 18.14 -27.10
N ASP A 843 10.72 18.65 -27.43
CA ASP A 843 10.01 19.64 -26.62
C ASP A 843 9.24 18.90 -25.53
N TRP A 844 9.62 19.16 -24.28
CA TRP A 844 9.07 18.45 -23.12
C TRP A 844 8.09 19.31 -22.35
N GLU A 845 6.97 18.70 -21.97
CA GLU A 845 5.94 19.32 -21.14
C GLU A 845 5.43 18.32 -20.10
N VAL A 846 4.88 18.83 -18.99
CA VAL A 846 4.17 18.06 -17.97
C VAL A 846 2.77 18.63 -17.81
N ASP A 847 1.75 17.77 -17.84
CA ASP A 847 0.37 18.15 -17.53
C ASP A 847 0.13 18.07 -16.01
N ILE A 848 -0.13 19.22 -15.41
CA ILE A 848 -0.45 19.34 -13.98
C ILE A 848 -1.86 19.92 -13.87
N ALA A 849 -2.81 19.11 -13.42
CA ALA A 849 -4.21 19.48 -13.27
C ALA A 849 -4.86 20.12 -14.53
N GLY A 850 -4.54 19.55 -15.72
CA GLY A 850 -5.08 20.01 -17.01
C GLY A 850 -4.35 21.21 -17.62
N ARG A 851 -3.23 21.63 -17.03
CA ARG A 851 -2.35 22.69 -17.56
C ARG A 851 -1.00 22.12 -17.94
N ARG A 852 -0.46 22.48 -19.11
CA ARG A 852 0.86 22.05 -19.55
C ARG A 852 1.94 23.06 -19.20
N PHE A 853 3.02 22.56 -18.66
CA PHE A 853 4.18 23.34 -18.26
C PHE A 853 5.41 22.83 -18.98
N ALA A 854 6.21 23.73 -19.55
CA ALA A 854 7.47 23.38 -20.19
C ALA A 854 8.42 22.71 -19.18
N ALA A 855 9.11 21.67 -19.63
CA ALA A 855 9.98 20.87 -18.78
C ALA A 855 11.34 20.61 -19.44
N LEU A 856 12.25 20.01 -18.68
CA LEU A 856 13.53 19.46 -19.10
C LEU A 856 13.58 18.00 -18.71
N ALA A 857 13.96 17.09 -19.61
CA ALA A 857 14.18 15.69 -19.33
C ALA A 857 15.68 15.35 -19.37
N SER A 858 16.14 14.47 -18.47
CA SER A 858 17.55 14.08 -18.36
C SER A 858 17.72 12.61 -17.99
N LEU A 859 18.72 11.94 -18.55
CA LEU A 859 19.18 10.61 -18.15
C LEU A 859 20.18 10.65 -17.00
N ARG A 860 20.78 11.80 -16.75
CA ARG A 860 21.74 12.02 -15.65
C ARG A 860 21.08 12.86 -14.56
N PRO A 861 21.48 12.68 -13.30
CA PRO A 861 21.03 13.58 -12.24
C PRO A 861 21.28 15.05 -12.60
N LEU A 862 20.28 15.90 -12.42
CA LEU A 862 20.39 17.34 -12.67
C LEU A 862 21.24 18.04 -11.61
N TYR A 863 21.27 17.48 -10.38
CA TYR A 863 22.15 17.95 -9.31
C TYR A 863 23.39 17.08 -9.18
N ASP A 864 24.58 17.69 -9.16
CA ASP A 864 25.91 17.07 -8.97
C ASP A 864 26.05 15.71 -9.72
N PRO A 865 25.95 15.71 -11.08
CA PRO A 865 25.98 14.47 -11.86
C PRO A 865 27.31 13.70 -11.76
N ASP A 866 28.38 14.37 -11.36
CA ASP A 866 29.73 13.79 -11.21
C ASP A 866 30.05 13.30 -9.80
N MET A 867 29.08 13.37 -8.86
CA MET A 867 29.21 12.90 -7.48
C MET A 867 30.35 13.59 -6.70
N LYS A 868 30.67 14.87 -6.99
CA LYS A 868 31.73 15.62 -6.33
C LYS A 868 31.40 15.93 -4.86
N ARG A 869 30.14 16.24 -4.59
CA ARG A 869 29.64 16.60 -3.24
C ARG A 869 29.68 15.46 -2.25
N ILE A 870 29.52 14.24 -2.71
CA ILE A 870 29.50 13.05 -1.85
C ILE A 870 30.91 12.54 -1.52
N LYS A 871 31.85 12.80 -2.42
CA LYS A 871 33.24 12.28 -2.31
C LYS A 871 34.21 13.26 -1.67
N CYS A 872 33.79 14.46 -1.33
CA CYS A 872 34.63 15.52 -0.74
C CYS A 872 35.15 15.20 0.67
#